data_7e18245887e82c7ab74c1af302ee57dc
#
_entry.id   7e18245887e82c7ab74c1af302ee57dc
#
_cell.length_a   1.000
_cell.length_b   1.000
_cell.length_c   1.000
_cell.angle_alpha   90.00
_cell.angle_beta   90.00
_cell.angle_gamma   90.00
#
_symmetry.space_group_name_H-M   'P 1'
#
loop_
_entity.id
_entity.type
_entity.pdbx_description
1 polymer ?
#
loop_
_entity_poly.entity_id
_entity_poly.type
_entity_poly.pdbx_seq_one_letter_code
_entity_poly.pdbx_strand_id
1 'polypeptide(L)'
;MKGRVCQMAKSTDLTAILPNGQSFEFWEVPQKYDREIHVNNQHDQASDENDGTMDRPLKTINAAAQIAEPGTRVLIHGGTYRETVQPAKGGLNPSKMITYEAFEGEDVIIKASVEVKEFNPSVGWRLTRGYRANPAKTENIKVWEIELNPEDFKGYNPFCAVNILHDRLFIEYDKTDMTTYLNRRGMVFVDGNPMKQVPLYYMLSETENAFWVEANGQKVHIRLTNDDDPKNHTIEVTNREQCFAPKIPFLSYIKVKGLTLAHAATGAPVPQRGSLSCYRGHHWIIEDCTIDWANGTGIDCGNECWHHTMIEGQIIGNTIIRRNTIKDAGVCGIAGMFVKNMLIEDNLIVGTGWQRMELSWEAGGIKVHNSVNSLIRRNIIKECHGCDALWMDVGNENNRVTSNLFIDGINSREHIFIECTRDSENLIDNNIIWNVEGRYNKDDIKEEPGSSGWYKTTESDIRNGYGIYLEGTDRLRMVNNLIGKCDKAGFFAKVVAFRLMIKRGGTSRENKFFNNLFYQCGEAAIILPNQHNELDGNAYSQMPGGYLRVMYPEPEMCLDLQTWQEFCDFDKTGCECDLEIEINSEDLTMDVTIRGELPSVNSDEKVCNDYFGTKVDGTRVAGPFSGIKSGKARFNIDPRKLSS
;
A
#
# COMPACT_ATOMS: atom_id res chain seq x y z
N MET A 1 18.65 -44.10 -21.25
CA MET A 1 17.29 -43.61 -21.01
C MET A 1 17.32 -42.10 -21.10
N LYS A 2 16.73 -41.55 -22.16
CA LYS A 2 16.77 -40.08 -22.44
C LYS A 2 15.70 -39.41 -21.62
N GLY A 3 16.09 -38.56 -20.68
CA GLY A 3 15.18 -37.67 -19.95
C GLY A 3 14.59 -36.62 -20.88
N ARG A 4 13.27 -36.56 -20.97
CA ARG A 4 12.54 -35.47 -21.62
C ARG A 4 12.68 -34.20 -20.76
N VAL A 5 13.52 -33.29 -21.20
CA VAL A 5 13.53 -31.92 -20.76
C VAL A 5 12.26 -31.27 -21.30
N CYS A 6 11.38 -30.85 -20.42
CA CYS A 6 10.21 -30.06 -20.78
C CYS A 6 10.72 -28.69 -21.26
N GLN A 7 10.71 -28.46 -22.57
CA GLN A 7 10.92 -27.14 -23.16
C GLN A 7 9.70 -26.27 -22.86
N MET A 8 9.74 -25.54 -21.74
CA MET A 8 8.92 -24.33 -21.61
C MET A 8 9.48 -23.31 -22.60
N ALA A 9 8.65 -22.84 -23.49
CA ALA A 9 8.97 -21.73 -24.36
C ALA A 9 9.38 -20.54 -23.49
N LYS A 10 10.62 -20.12 -23.60
CA LYS A 10 11.14 -18.87 -23.00
C LYS A 10 10.52 -17.72 -23.78
N SER A 11 9.36 -17.25 -23.37
CA SER A 11 9.00 -15.87 -23.54
C SER A 11 10.01 -15.09 -22.73
N THR A 12 10.84 -14.31 -23.38
CA THR A 12 11.83 -13.47 -22.68
C THR A 12 11.08 -12.24 -22.16
N ASP A 13 10.40 -12.41 -21.02
CA ASP A 13 9.76 -11.31 -20.33
C ASP A 13 10.84 -10.40 -19.73
N LEU A 14 11.18 -9.35 -20.46
CA LEU A 14 12.24 -8.41 -20.08
C LEU A 14 11.92 -7.66 -18.79
N THR A 15 10.64 -7.56 -18.41
CA THR A 15 10.24 -6.90 -17.15
C THR A 15 10.49 -7.79 -15.92
N ALA A 16 10.79 -9.07 -16.14
CA ALA A 16 11.06 -10.04 -15.07
C ALA A 16 12.56 -10.28 -14.80
N ILE A 17 13.46 -9.52 -15.43
CA ILE A 17 14.90 -9.62 -15.17
C ILE A 17 15.24 -8.78 -13.93
N LEU A 18 15.77 -9.42 -12.88
CA LEU A 18 16.17 -8.77 -11.64
C LEU A 18 17.52 -8.01 -11.80
N PRO A 19 17.88 -7.11 -10.88
CA PRO A 19 19.12 -6.31 -10.95
C PRO A 19 20.40 -7.15 -11.14
N ASN A 20 20.46 -8.36 -10.59
CA ASN A 20 21.58 -9.27 -10.75
C ASN A 20 21.64 -9.99 -12.12
N GLY A 21 20.71 -9.68 -13.03
CA GLY A 21 20.61 -10.27 -14.36
C GLY A 21 19.90 -11.63 -14.42
N GLN A 22 19.42 -12.15 -13.32
CA GLN A 22 18.64 -13.39 -13.29
C GLN A 22 17.16 -13.10 -13.55
N SER A 23 16.46 -14.03 -14.17
CA SER A 23 15.01 -13.96 -14.30
C SER A 23 14.36 -14.23 -12.94
N PHE A 24 13.28 -13.49 -12.64
CA PHE A 24 12.42 -13.79 -11.50
C PHE A 24 11.88 -15.21 -11.59
N GLU A 25 11.82 -15.91 -10.48
CA GLU A 25 11.39 -17.32 -10.43
C GLU A 25 9.86 -17.40 -10.28
N PHE A 26 9.17 -17.68 -11.38
CA PHE A 26 7.73 -17.96 -11.37
C PHE A 26 7.51 -19.42 -11.00
N TRP A 27 7.09 -19.68 -9.77
CA TRP A 27 6.92 -21.02 -9.21
C TRP A 27 5.53 -21.62 -9.42
N GLU A 28 4.55 -20.83 -9.81
CA GLU A 28 3.16 -21.27 -10.00
C GLU A 28 3.07 -22.36 -11.08
N VAL A 29 2.26 -23.37 -10.80
CA VAL A 29 1.93 -24.44 -11.76
C VAL A 29 0.42 -24.71 -11.76
N PRO A 30 -0.14 -25.32 -12.82
CA PRO A 30 -1.55 -25.69 -12.85
C PRO A 30 -1.95 -26.55 -11.64
N GLN A 31 -3.09 -26.20 -11.02
CA GLN A 31 -3.61 -26.92 -9.87
C GLN A 31 -4.21 -28.28 -10.26
N LYS A 32 -4.06 -29.24 -9.37
CA LYS A 32 -4.69 -30.56 -9.46
C LYS A 32 -5.56 -30.79 -8.23
N TYR A 33 -6.84 -30.64 -8.41
CA TYR A 33 -7.80 -30.83 -7.34
C TYR A 33 -8.20 -32.31 -7.22
N ASP A 34 -8.21 -32.82 -6.00
CA ASP A 34 -8.67 -34.15 -5.64
C ASP A 34 -10.10 -34.12 -5.09
N ARG A 35 -10.54 -32.96 -4.59
CA ARG A 35 -11.82 -32.77 -3.94
C ARG A 35 -12.34 -31.35 -4.17
N GLU A 36 -13.65 -31.22 -4.34
CA GLU A 36 -14.37 -29.95 -4.30
C GLU A 36 -15.29 -29.92 -3.06
N ILE A 37 -15.38 -28.75 -2.42
CA ILE A 37 -16.28 -28.48 -1.29
C ILE A 37 -17.07 -27.23 -1.67
N HIS A 38 -18.40 -27.37 -1.68
CA HIS A 38 -19.31 -26.25 -1.90
C HIS A 38 -19.73 -25.60 -0.59
N VAL A 39 -19.71 -24.28 -0.55
CA VAL A 39 -20.21 -23.45 0.55
C VAL A 39 -21.30 -22.54 0.00
N ASN A 40 -22.50 -22.60 0.54
CA ASN A 40 -23.62 -21.78 0.10
C ASN A 40 -24.55 -21.45 1.25
N ASN A 41 -24.45 -20.25 1.83
CA ASN A 41 -25.28 -19.83 2.97
C ASN A 41 -26.72 -19.46 2.58
N GLN A 42 -27.06 -19.44 1.28
CA GLN A 42 -28.38 -19.16 0.74
C GLN A 42 -29.15 -20.45 0.38
N HIS A 43 -28.48 -21.60 0.38
CA HIS A 43 -29.10 -22.86 0.00
C HIS A 43 -29.98 -23.43 1.14
N ASP A 44 -31.19 -23.89 0.82
CA ASP A 44 -32.14 -24.38 1.84
C ASP A 44 -31.60 -25.55 2.68
N GLN A 45 -30.71 -26.37 2.11
CA GLN A 45 -30.08 -27.51 2.78
C GLN A 45 -28.70 -27.17 3.38
N ALA A 46 -28.31 -25.90 3.42
CA ALA A 46 -27.01 -25.51 3.94
C ALA A 46 -26.86 -25.79 5.43
N SER A 47 -25.83 -26.55 5.79
CA SER A 47 -25.48 -26.85 7.19
C SER A 47 -23.99 -27.16 7.31
N ASP A 48 -23.35 -26.70 8.38
CA ASP A 48 -21.95 -27.02 8.63
C ASP A 48 -21.69 -28.47 9.02
N GLU A 49 -22.76 -29.27 9.19
CA GLU A 49 -22.71 -30.73 9.38
C GLU A 49 -22.75 -31.51 8.06
N ASN A 50 -22.93 -30.83 6.93
CA ASN A 50 -22.98 -31.45 5.61
C ASN A 50 -21.58 -31.90 5.12
N ASP A 51 -21.57 -32.69 4.06
CA ASP A 51 -20.35 -33.18 3.41
C ASP A 51 -19.72 -32.19 2.42
N GLY A 52 -20.43 -31.08 2.12
CA GLY A 52 -19.97 -30.02 1.23
C GLY A 52 -20.16 -30.36 -0.25
N THR A 53 -21.08 -31.25 -0.60
CA THR A 53 -21.50 -31.44 -2.00
C THR A 53 -22.36 -30.27 -2.47
N MET A 54 -22.60 -30.16 -3.80
CA MET A 54 -23.41 -29.09 -4.36
C MET A 54 -24.85 -29.10 -3.84
N ASP A 55 -25.45 -30.30 -3.66
CA ASP A 55 -26.81 -30.47 -3.15
C ASP A 55 -26.91 -30.34 -1.62
N ARG A 56 -25.80 -30.53 -0.93
CA ARG A 56 -25.67 -30.43 0.54
C ARG A 56 -24.44 -29.58 0.92
N PRO A 57 -24.47 -28.29 0.58
CA PRO A 57 -23.33 -27.42 0.83
C PRO A 57 -23.14 -27.13 2.32
N LEU A 58 -21.91 -26.76 2.66
CA LEU A 58 -21.63 -26.15 3.97
C LEU A 58 -22.26 -24.76 4.03
N LYS A 59 -22.60 -24.32 5.23
CA LYS A 59 -23.21 -23.01 5.45
C LYS A 59 -22.17 -21.91 5.59
N THR A 60 -21.02 -22.21 6.21
CA THR A 60 -19.94 -21.25 6.45
C THR A 60 -18.67 -21.64 5.72
N ILE A 61 -17.92 -20.62 5.31
CA ILE A 61 -16.61 -20.82 4.67
C ILE A 61 -15.63 -21.41 5.72
N ASN A 62 -15.77 -20.99 6.97
CA ASN A 62 -14.90 -21.48 8.03
C ASN A 62 -15.10 -22.98 8.31
N ALA A 63 -16.30 -23.53 8.16
CA ALA A 63 -16.50 -24.98 8.24
C ALA A 63 -15.72 -25.72 7.14
N ALA A 64 -15.75 -25.23 5.91
CA ALA A 64 -14.92 -25.75 4.83
C ALA A 64 -13.43 -25.64 5.15
N ALA A 65 -13.00 -24.52 5.73
CA ALA A 65 -11.60 -24.26 6.08
C ALA A 65 -11.06 -25.22 7.17
N GLN A 66 -11.93 -25.77 8.01
CA GLN A 66 -11.54 -26.77 9.03
C GLN A 66 -11.31 -28.16 8.43
N ILE A 67 -11.98 -28.51 7.34
CA ILE A 67 -11.94 -29.87 6.75
C ILE A 67 -11.20 -29.94 5.41
N ALA A 68 -10.76 -28.81 4.87
CA ALA A 68 -10.00 -28.78 3.64
C ALA A 68 -8.61 -29.43 3.79
N GLU A 69 -8.24 -30.28 2.85
CA GLU A 69 -6.98 -31.01 2.75
C GLU A 69 -6.19 -30.53 1.53
N PRO A 70 -4.89 -30.79 1.43
CA PRO A 70 -4.10 -30.48 0.24
C PRO A 70 -4.77 -31.00 -1.05
N GLY A 71 -4.89 -30.11 -2.05
CA GLY A 71 -5.61 -30.42 -3.30
C GLY A 71 -7.15 -30.24 -3.21
N THR A 72 -7.65 -29.62 -2.15
CA THR A 72 -9.06 -29.25 -2.04
C THR A 72 -9.33 -27.90 -2.72
N ARG A 73 -10.41 -27.84 -3.49
CA ARG A 73 -11.01 -26.63 -4.04
C ARG A 73 -12.29 -26.31 -3.26
N VAL A 74 -12.29 -25.20 -2.53
CA VAL A 74 -13.47 -24.68 -1.83
C VAL A 74 -14.16 -23.68 -2.76
N LEU A 75 -15.34 -24.05 -3.26
CA LEU A 75 -16.19 -23.25 -4.14
C LEU A 75 -17.24 -22.52 -3.30
N ILE A 76 -17.13 -21.21 -3.22
CA ILE A 76 -17.96 -20.38 -2.36
C ILE A 76 -19.03 -19.71 -3.23
N HIS A 77 -20.31 -19.99 -2.96
CA HIS A 77 -21.42 -19.40 -3.67
C HIS A 77 -21.74 -17.99 -3.16
N GLY A 78 -22.42 -17.22 -4.02
CA GLY A 78 -22.74 -15.82 -3.78
C GLY A 78 -23.51 -15.58 -2.49
N GLY A 79 -23.15 -14.50 -1.82
CA GLY A 79 -23.78 -14.09 -0.56
C GLY A 79 -22.83 -13.35 0.36
N THR A 80 -23.39 -12.88 1.48
CA THR A 80 -22.60 -12.22 2.53
C THR A 80 -22.33 -13.20 3.67
N TYR A 81 -21.06 -13.43 3.95
CA TYR A 81 -20.57 -14.31 5.01
C TYR A 81 -19.96 -13.45 6.12
N ARG A 82 -20.59 -13.41 7.30
CA ARG A 82 -20.15 -12.62 8.45
C ARG A 82 -19.31 -13.46 9.40
N GLU A 83 -18.08 -13.73 9.00
CA GLU A 83 -17.18 -14.64 9.68
C GLU A 83 -15.70 -14.25 9.49
N THR A 84 -14.81 -14.87 10.26
CA THR A 84 -13.39 -14.94 9.96
C THR A 84 -13.09 -16.34 9.44
N VAL A 85 -12.61 -16.43 8.21
CA VAL A 85 -12.17 -17.70 7.62
C VAL A 85 -10.79 -18.05 8.16
N GLN A 86 -10.68 -19.20 8.84
CA GLN A 86 -9.46 -19.62 9.52
C GLN A 86 -8.97 -20.98 9.00
N PRO A 87 -8.20 -21.05 7.90
CA PRO A 87 -7.65 -22.32 7.42
C PRO A 87 -6.94 -23.09 8.53
N ALA A 88 -7.32 -24.37 8.70
CA ALA A 88 -6.67 -25.25 9.65
C ALA A 88 -5.40 -25.91 9.08
N LYS A 89 -5.33 -26.03 7.75
CA LYS A 89 -4.22 -26.66 7.02
C LYS A 89 -3.83 -25.83 5.81
N GLY A 90 -2.60 -26.01 5.36
CA GLY A 90 -2.12 -25.56 4.08
C GLY A 90 -2.07 -26.69 3.04
N GLY A 91 -1.72 -26.35 1.80
CA GLY A 91 -1.46 -27.33 0.75
C GLY A 91 -0.12 -28.03 0.94
N LEU A 92 0.19 -28.94 0.02
CA LEU A 92 1.39 -29.77 0.08
C LEU A 92 2.56 -29.23 -0.77
N ASN A 93 2.23 -28.68 -1.93
CA ASN A 93 3.21 -28.20 -2.92
C ASN A 93 2.50 -27.29 -3.95
N PRO A 94 3.23 -26.70 -4.91
CA PRO A 94 2.63 -25.79 -5.91
C PRO A 94 1.47 -26.37 -6.72
N SER A 95 1.36 -27.69 -6.93
CA SER A 95 0.27 -28.31 -7.69
C SER A 95 -0.88 -28.87 -6.82
N LYS A 96 -0.71 -28.86 -5.50
CA LYS A 96 -1.65 -29.38 -4.50
C LYS A 96 -1.91 -28.34 -3.43
N MET A 97 -2.29 -27.14 -3.85
CA MET A 97 -2.72 -26.06 -2.96
C MET A 97 -4.12 -26.33 -2.40
N ILE A 98 -4.47 -25.66 -1.31
CA ILE A 98 -5.87 -25.48 -0.91
C ILE A 98 -6.34 -24.17 -1.52
N THR A 99 -7.39 -24.22 -2.32
CA THR A 99 -7.93 -23.05 -3.01
C THR A 99 -9.28 -22.66 -2.44
N TYR A 100 -9.43 -21.40 -2.06
CA TYR A 100 -10.69 -20.77 -1.68
C TYR A 100 -11.06 -19.79 -2.79
N GLU A 101 -12.15 -20.05 -3.51
CA GLU A 101 -12.53 -19.18 -4.62
C GLU A 101 -14.03 -18.96 -4.72
N ALA A 102 -14.41 -17.80 -5.22
CA ALA A 102 -15.80 -17.53 -5.57
C ALA A 102 -16.26 -18.47 -6.68
N PHE A 103 -17.50 -18.95 -6.57
CA PHE A 103 -18.13 -19.68 -7.67
C PHE A 103 -18.27 -18.76 -8.88
N GLU A 104 -18.02 -19.28 -10.05
CA GLU A 104 -17.90 -18.50 -11.28
C GLU A 104 -19.13 -17.61 -11.52
N GLY A 105 -18.89 -16.30 -11.62
CA GLY A 105 -19.94 -15.31 -11.89
C GLY A 105 -20.77 -14.91 -10.67
N GLU A 106 -20.41 -15.34 -9.47
CA GLU A 106 -21.14 -15.02 -8.24
C GLU A 106 -20.32 -14.07 -7.32
N ASP A 107 -21.02 -13.12 -6.70
CA ASP A 107 -20.42 -12.17 -5.78
C ASP A 107 -20.36 -12.75 -4.35
N VAL A 108 -19.16 -12.96 -3.85
CA VAL A 108 -18.91 -13.49 -2.51
C VAL A 108 -18.30 -12.39 -1.63
N ILE A 109 -18.98 -12.04 -0.54
CA ILE A 109 -18.55 -11.00 0.37
C ILE A 109 -18.33 -11.57 1.78
N ILE A 110 -17.10 -11.51 2.27
CA ILE A 110 -16.76 -11.84 3.65
C ILE A 110 -16.68 -10.53 4.44
N LYS A 111 -17.57 -10.35 5.42
CA LYS A 111 -17.63 -9.13 6.23
C LYS A 111 -17.18 -9.36 7.66
N ALA A 112 -16.30 -8.51 8.15
CA ALA A 112 -15.88 -8.45 9.53
C ALA A 112 -16.76 -7.51 10.39
N SER A 113 -18.01 -7.30 9.98
CA SER A 113 -19.03 -6.48 10.65
C SER A 113 -20.33 -7.22 10.87
N VAL A 114 -21.15 -6.71 11.76
CA VAL A 114 -22.54 -7.16 12.02
C VAL A 114 -23.49 -5.99 11.89
N GLU A 115 -24.74 -6.31 11.51
CA GLU A 115 -25.81 -5.32 11.47
C GLU A 115 -26.33 -5.02 12.87
N VAL A 116 -26.54 -3.75 13.15
CA VAL A 116 -27.19 -3.26 14.38
C VAL A 116 -28.66 -2.97 14.08
N LYS A 117 -29.54 -3.44 14.96
CA LYS A 117 -31.01 -3.28 14.81
C LYS A 117 -31.66 -2.50 15.93
N GLU A 118 -30.94 -2.28 17.03
CA GLU A 118 -31.47 -1.61 18.21
C GLU A 118 -30.73 -0.29 18.43
N PHE A 119 -31.50 0.78 18.51
CA PHE A 119 -31.01 2.13 18.69
C PHE A 119 -31.83 2.83 19.77
N ASN A 120 -31.15 3.49 20.71
CA ASN A 120 -31.77 4.31 21.72
C ASN A 120 -31.37 5.79 21.51
N PRO A 121 -32.24 6.74 21.81
CA PRO A 121 -31.82 8.14 21.86
C PRO A 121 -30.68 8.30 22.87
N SER A 122 -29.58 8.93 22.46
CA SER A 122 -28.47 9.17 23.38
C SER A 122 -28.90 10.14 24.48
N VAL A 123 -28.72 9.73 25.73
CA VAL A 123 -29.02 10.59 26.91
C VAL A 123 -27.86 11.56 27.22
N GLY A 124 -26.87 11.60 26.36
CA GLY A 124 -25.65 12.37 26.56
C GLY A 124 -24.61 11.59 27.40
N TRP A 125 -23.40 12.08 27.41
CA TRP A 125 -22.33 11.47 28.18
C TRP A 125 -22.00 12.31 29.41
N ARG A 126 -21.98 11.69 30.58
CA ARG A 126 -21.61 12.31 31.84
C ARG A 126 -20.28 11.74 32.33
N LEU A 127 -19.25 12.55 32.32
CA LEU A 127 -18.03 12.23 33.08
C LEU A 127 -18.34 12.24 34.58
N THR A 128 -17.95 11.17 35.25
CA THR A 128 -18.13 10.97 36.72
C THR A 128 -17.39 12.00 37.59
N ARG A 129 -16.68 12.97 37.03
CA ARG A 129 -15.91 13.98 37.75
C ARG A 129 -16.17 15.44 37.28
N GLY A 130 -17.40 15.79 36.97
CA GLY A 130 -17.78 17.20 36.83
C GLY A 130 -17.51 17.88 35.49
N TYR A 131 -16.92 17.24 34.52
CA TYR A 131 -16.91 17.73 33.15
C TYR A 131 -18.22 17.34 32.47
N ARG A 132 -19.04 18.33 32.19
CA ARG A 132 -20.24 18.12 31.38
C ARG A 132 -19.83 18.31 29.92
N ALA A 133 -20.09 17.30 29.07
CA ALA A 133 -20.29 17.60 27.64
C ALA A 133 -21.31 18.75 27.58
N ASN A 134 -21.03 19.78 26.81
CA ASN A 134 -21.88 20.98 26.78
C ASN A 134 -23.26 20.61 26.21
N PRO A 135 -24.31 20.41 27.03
CA PRO A 135 -25.62 19.97 26.54
C PRO A 135 -26.31 21.03 25.70
N ALA A 136 -25.93 22.29 25.82
CA ALA A 136 -26.54 23.39 25.08
C ALA A 136 -26.28 23.34 23.56
N LYS A 137 -25.27 22.58 23.12
CA LYS A 137 -25.02 22.38 21.69
C LYS A 137 -25.74 21.17 21.10
N THR A 138 -26.34 20.31 21.92
CA THR A 138 -26.97 19.04 21.48
C THR A 138 -28.49 19.07 21.51
N GLU A 139 -29.14 20.15 22.01
CA GLU A 139 -30.60 20.21 22.19
C GLU A 139 -31.40 20.12 20.89
N ASN A 140 -30.79 20.43 19.74
CA ASN A 140 -31.46 20.43 18.43
C ASN A 140 -30.92 19.35 17.47
N ILE A 141 -30.05 18.46 17.89
CA ILE A 141 -29.52 17.39 17.07
C ILE A 141 -29.92 16.02 17.60
N LYS A 142 -30.04 15.06 16.70
CA LYS A 142 -30.34 13.66 17.08
C LYS A 142 -29.08 12.82 17.12
N VAL A 143 -28.69 12.43 18.32
CA VAL A 143 -27.64 11.44 18.55
C VAL A 143 -28.27 10.15 19.06
N TRP A 144 -27.87 9.04 18.48
CA TRP A 144 -28.37 7.73 18.86
C TRP A 144 -27.27 6.93 19.57
N GLU A 145 -27.67 6.07 20.49
CA GLU A 145 -26.80 5.17 21.25
C GLU A 145 -27.01 3.74 20.78
N ILE A 146 -25.90 3.06 20.51
CA ILE A 146 -25.83 1.63 20.20
C ILE A 146 -25.14 0.94 21.38
N GLU A 147 -25.83 0.02 22.04
CA GLU A 147 -25.21 -0.86 23.01
C GLU A 147 -24.67 -2.09 22.31
N LEU A 148 -23.35 -2.32 22.41
CA LEU A 148 -22.69 -3.41 21.74
C LEU A 148 -22.89 -4.71 22.53
N ASN A 149 -23.54 -5.71 21.92
CA ASN A 149 -23.75 -7.00 22.55
C ASN A 149 -22.42 -7.78 22.60
N PRO A 150 -21.87 -8.13 23.79
CA PRO A 150 -20.61 -8.87 23.91
C PRO A 150 -20.56 -10.20 23.15
N GLU A 151 -21.69 -10.86 22.97
CA GLU A 151 -21.78 -12.15 22.24
C GLU A 151 -21.43 -12.02 20.76
N ASP A 152 -21.60 -10.83 20.16
CA ASP A 152 -21.27 -10.58 18.77
C ASP A 152 -19.76 -10.45 18.54
N PHE A 153 -18.96 -10.26 19.59
CA PHE A 153 -17.54 -9.96 19.49
C PHE A 153 -16.60 -11.16 19.76
N LYS A 154 -17.11 -12.26 20.26
CA LYS A 154 -16.35 -13.52 20.49
C LYS A 154 -14.92 -13.31 21.03
N GLY A 155 -14.77 -12.40 21.99
CA GLY A 155 -13.50 -12.11 22.66
C GLY A 155 -12.64 -10.99 22.00
N TYR A 156 -13.05 -10.45 20.87
CA TYR A 156 -12.40 -9.27 20.25
C TYR A 156 -13.41 -8.16 20.05
N ASN A 157 -13.33 -7.12 20.88
CA ASN A 157 -14.11 -5.89 20.68
C ASN A 157 -13.17 -4.76 20.20
N PRO A 158 -13.21 -4.39 18.92
CA PRO A 158 -12.34 -3.35 18.36
C PRO A 158 -12.62 -1.96 18.95
N PHE A 159 -13.80 -1.73 19.51
CA PHE A 159 -14.14 -0.47 20.16
C PHE A 159 -13.51 -0.32 21.56
N CYS A 160 -12.95 -1.40 22.13
CA CYS A 160 -12.12 -1.35 23.33
C CYS A 160 -10.64 -1.04 23.04
N ALA A 161 -10.19 -1.22 21.81
CA ALA A 161 -8.80 -1.06 21.42
C ALA A 161 -8.58 0.29 20.74
N VAL A 162 -7.60 1.06 21.20
CA VAL A 162 -7.13 2.26 20.51
C VAL A 162 -6.30 1.87 19.29
N ASN A 163 -6.22 2.77 18.31
CA ASN A 163 -5.44 2.52 17.11
C ASN A 163 -3.95 2.50 17.41
N ILE A 164 -3.41 3.52 18.03
CA ILE A 164 -2.00 3.54 18.40
C ILE A 164 -1.84 3.00 19.82
N LEU A 165 -1.03 1.96 19.94
CA LEU A 165 -0.53 1.47 21.19
C LEU A 165 0.88 2.03 21.38
N HIS A 166 1.10 2.74 22.48
CA HIS A 166 2.40 3.14 23.02
C HIS A 166 3.62 2.98 22.10
N ASP A 167 3.94 3.98 21.34
CA ASP A 167 5.28 4.06 20.81
C ASP A 167 6.07 5.17 21.49
N ARG A 168 6.87 4.78 22.47
CA ARG A 168 7.78 5.70 23.18
C ARG A 168 8.98 6.12 22.34
N LEU A 169 9.22 5.45 21.22
CA LEU A 169 10.34 5.75 20.33
C LEU A 169 10.02 6.92 19.40
N PHE A 170 8.75 7.05 18.99
CA PHE A 170 8.34 7.99 17.96
C PHE A 170 7.40 9.10 18.44
N ILE A 171 6.79 8.99 19.64
CA ILE A 171 5.83 9.97 20.15
C ILE A 171 6.41 10.72 21.35
N GLU A 172 6.57 12.03 21.22
CA GLU A 172 6.84 12.94 22.33
C GLU A 172 5.50 13.39 22.96
N TYR A 173 5.01 12.64 23.94
CA TYR A 173 3.70 12.83 24.55
C TYR A 173 3.43 14.23 25.12
N ASP A 174 4.46 14.93 25.57
CA ASP A 174 4.39 16.28 26.12
C ASP A 174 4.29 17.37 25.04
N LYS A 175 4.57 17.03 23.79
CA LYS A 175 4.54 17.94 22.64
C LYS A 175 3.48 17.57 21.60
N THR A 176 2.79 16.45 21.77
CA THR A 176 1.87 15.87 20.80
C THR A 176 0.44 16.04 21.29
N ASP A 177 -0.47 16.51 20.44
CA ASP A 177 -1.89 16.41 20.69
C ASP A 177 -2.32 14.96 20.61
N MET A 178 -2.50 14.34 21.76
CA MET A 178 -2.90 12.94 21.87
C MET A 178 -4.39 12.71 21.55
N THR A 179 -5.16 13.74 21.22
CA THR A 179 -6.61 13.61 21.01
C THR A 179 -6.94 12.66 19.86
N THR A 180 -6.18 12.71 18.76
CA THR A 180 -6.36 11.84 17.60
C THR A 180 -6.08 10.36 17.91
N TYR A 181 -5.26 10.09 18.93
CA TYR A 181 -4.95 8.74 19.38
C TYR A 181 -6.03 8.09 20.25
N LEU A 182 -7.09 8.83 20.56
CA LEU A 182 -8.27 8.27 21.25
C LEU A 182 -9.17 7.47 20.31
N ASN A 183 -8.96 7.55 19.00
CA ASN A 183 -9.72 6.78 18.02
C ASN A 183 -9.53 5.28 18.24
N ARG A 184 -10.64 4.56 18.17
CA ARG A 184 -10.70 3.11 18.34
C ARG A 184 -10.57 2.41 16.99
N ARG A 185 -10.21 1.14 17.01
CA ARG A 185 -10.13 0.29 15.81
C ARG A 185 -11.49 0.00 15.18
N GLY A 186 -12.54 0.07 16.00
CA GLY A 186 -13.90 -0.16 15.55
C GLY A 186 -14.37 0.89 14.56
N MET A 187 -14.98 0.45 13.47
CA MET A 187 -15.59 1.29 12.44
C MET A 187 -17.11 1.10 12.44
N VAL A 188 -17.82 2.13 12.04
CA VAL A 188 -19.28 2.12 11.85
C VAL A 188 -19.59 2.49 10.42
N PHE A 189 -20.53 1.79 9.81
CA PHE A 189 -20.96 2.02 8.44
C PHE A 189 -22.46 2.29 8.39
N VAL A 190 -22.85 3.20 7.50
CA VAL A 190 -24.24 3.53 7.18
C VAL A 190 -24.44 3.27 5.70
N ASP A 191 -25.32 2.33 5.35
CA ASP A 191 -25.60 1.94 3.95
C ASP A 191 -24.30 1.60 3.17
N GLY A 192 -23.36 0.92 3.84
CA GLY A 192 -22.07 0.53 3.30
C GLY A 192 -20.99 1.63 3.29
N ASN A 193 -21.33 2.86 3.68
CA ASN A 193 -20.38 3.97 3.73
C ASN A 193 -19.86 4.19 5.16
N PRO A 194 -18.56 4.46 5.36
CA PRO A 194 -18.01 4.66 6.69
C PRO A 194 -18.47 5.97 7.33
N MET A 195 -18.68 5.93 8.63
CA MET A 195 -18.85 7.12 9.45
C MET A 195 -17.49 7.61 9.95
N LYS A 196 -17.38 8.93 10.12
CA LYS A 196 -16.19 9.54 10.71
C LYS A 196 -16.16 9.30 12.22
N GLN A 197 -15.08 8.71 12.74
CA GLN A 197 -14.88 8.67 14.18
C GLN A 197 -14.44 10.04 14.70
N VAL A 198 -15.07 10.50 15.78
CA VAL A 198 -14.66 11.71 16.49
C VAL A 198 -14.11 11.33 17.87
N PRO A 199 -13.01 11.97 18.33
CA PRO A 199 -12.36 11.60 19.57
C PRO A 199 -13.13 12.00 20.83
N LEU A 200 -14.01 13.00 20.74
CA LEU A 200 -14.75 13.54 21.88
C LEU A 200 -16.25 13.65 21.58
N TYR A 201 -17.08 13.29 22.55
CA TYR A 201 -18.54 13.24 22.40
C TYR A 201 -19.16 14.55 21.87
N TYR A 202 -18.72 15.69 22.38
CA TYR A 202 -19.30 16.98 21.97
C TYR A 202 -19.10 17.28 20.48
N MET A 203 -18.09 16.68 19.85
CA MET A 203 -17.81 16.88 18.41
C MET A 203 -18.92 16.29 17.52
N LEU A 204 -19.74 15.38 18.04
CA LEU A 204 -20.94 14.94 17.34
C LEU A 204 -21.92 16.10 17.08
N SER A 205 -21.91 17.15 17.92
CA SER A 205 -22.73 18.35 17.67
C SER A 205 -22.25 19.16 16.45
N GLU A 206 -21.01 18.98 16.06
CA GLU A 206 -20.34 19.75 14.99
C GLU A 206 -20.16 18.93 13.72
N THR A 207 -20.30 17.59 13.80
CA THR A 207 -20.01 16.67 12.70
C THR A 207 -21.18 15.74 12.46
N GLU A 208 -21.75 15.77 11.27
CA GLU A 208 -22.72 14.78 10.78
C GLU A 208 -22.01 13.56 10.21
N ASN A 209 -22.72 12.46 10.04
CA ASN A 209 -22.17 11.17 9.63
C ASN A 209 -20.95 10.78 10.46
N ALA A 210 -21.08 10.90 11.78
CA ALA A 210 -19.99 10.68 12.72
C ALA A 210 -20.41 9.79 13.90
N PHE A 211 -19.42 9.14 14.50
CA PHE A 211 -19.63 8.34 15.72
C PHE A 211 -18.56 8.63 16.76
N TRP A 212 -18.93 8.42 18.02
CA TRP A 212 -18.04 8.46 19.16
C TRP A 212 -18.18 7.20 20.00
N VAL A 213 -17.09 6.75 20.58
CA VAL A 213 -17.03 5.51 21.40
C VAL A 213 -16.85 5.88 22.85
N GLU A 214 -17.67 5.34 23.76
CA GLU A 214 -17.46 5.49 25.19
C GLU A 214 -16.13 4.84 25.65
N ALA A 215 -15.55 5.35 26.73
CA ALA A 215 -14.24 4.95 27.21
C ALA A 215 -14.07 3.42 27.42
N ASN A 216 -15.16 2.73 27.79
CA ASN A 216 -15.18 1.28 27.99
C ASN A 216 -15.36 0.47 26.69
N GLY A 217 -15.63 1.14 25.56
CA GLY A 217 -15.84 0.49 24.26
C GLY A 217 -17.08 -0.40 24.16
N GLN A 218 -18.06 -0.27 25.06
CA GLN A 218 -19.29 -1.06 25.03
C GLN A 218 -20.46 -0.33 24.42
N LYS A 219 -20.32 0.98 24.25
CA LYS A 219 -21.35 1.83 23.65
C LYS A 219 -20.75 2.74 22.58
N VAL A 220 -21.50 2.89 21.51
CA VAL A 220 -21.18 3.78 20.41
C VAL A 220 -22.32 4.77 20.24
N HIS A 221 -21.99 6.05 20.11
CA HIS A 221 -22.94 7.09 19.81
C HIS A 221 -22.78 7.54 18.37
N ILE A 222 -23.87 7.60 17.62
CA ILE A 222 -23.87 7.97 16.20
C ILE A 222 -24.75 9.19 15.95
N ARG A 223 -24.31 10.05 15.03
CA ARG A 223 -25.13 11.09 14.42
C ARG A 223 -25.16 10.89 12.93
N LEU A 224 -26.36 10.71 12.37
CA LEU A 224 -26.56 10.54 10.94
C LEU A 224 -26.59 11.90 10.21
N THR A 225 -26.43 11.85 8.91
CA THR A 225 -26.62 13.00 8.04
C THR A 225 -28.07 13.50 8.15
N ASN A 226 -28.27 14.81 8.22
CA ASN A 226 -29.59 15.45 8.39
C ASN A 226 -30.35 15.01 9.66
N ASP A 227 -29.64 14.49 10.68
CA ASP A 227 -30.25 13.99 11.91
C ASP A 227 -31.36 12.93 11.66
N ASP A 228 -31.19 12.07 10.67
CA ASP A 228 -32.15 11.04 10.28
C ASP A 228 -32.30 9.93 11.33
N ASP A 229 -33.30 9.07 11.16
CA ASP A 229 -33.56 7.94 12.04
C ASP A 229 -32.77 6.71 11.55
N PRO A 230 -31.92 6.09 12.39
CA PRO A 230 -31.13 4.92 12.00
C PRO A 230 -31.98 3.72 11.55
N LYS A 231 -33.27 3.68 11.88
CA LYS A 231 -34.20 2.64 11.39
C LYS A 231 -34.44 2.70 9.89
N ASN A 232 -34.13 3.83 9.26
CA ASN A 232 -34.24 4.00 7.80
C ASN A 232 -33.00 3.50 7.06
N HIS A 233 -31.96 3.09 7.79
CA HIS A 233 -30.64 2.78 7.25
C HIS A 233 -30.16 1.39 7.69
N THR A 234 -29.24 0.81 6.91
CA THR A 234 -28.47 -0.34 7.34
C THR A 234 -27.23 0.12 8.08
N ILE A 235 -27.22 -0.08 9.41
CA ILE A 235 -26.07 0.28 10.25
C ILE A 235 -25.27 -0.98 10.56
N GLU A 236 -23.98 -0.94 10.29
CA GLU A 236 -23.06 -2.04 10.56
C GLU A 236 -21.94 -1.57 11.51
N VAL A 237 -21.53 -2.42 12.44
CA VAL A 237 -20.38 -2.21 13.31
C VAL A 237 -19.36 -3.32 13.12
N THR A 238 -18.09 -2.98 13.05
CA THR A 238 -17.03 -3.99 12.95
C THR A 238 -16.92 -4.81 14.23
N ASN A 239 -16.76 -6.12 14.11
CA ASN A 239 -16.68 -7.03 15.27
C ASN A 239 -15.59 -8.09 15.14
N ARG A 240 -14.76 -8.01 14.09
CA ARG A 240 -13.63 -8.92 13.86
C ARG A 240 -12.39 -8.17 13.42
N GLU A 241 -11.24 -8.69 13.78
CA GLU A 241 -9.95 -8.13 13.37
C GLU A 241 -9.69 -8.39 11.89
N GLN A 242 -10.00 -9.59 11.40
CA GLN A 242 -9.63 -10.06 10.07
C GLN A 242 -10.80 -10.80 9.40
N CYS A 243 -10.84 -10.77 8.06
CA CYS A 243 -11.79 -11.55 7.26
C CYS A 243 -11.25 -12.95 6.94
N PHE A 244 -9.95 -13.07 6.61
CA PHE A 244 -9.32 -14.33 6.24
C PHE A 244 -7.91 -14.40 6.84
N ALA A 245 -7.69 -15.29 7.79
CA ALA A 245 -6.39 -15.46 8.42
C ALA A 245 -6.27 -16.86 9.05
N PRO A 246 -5.19 -17.61 8.79
CA PRO A 246 -4.95 -18.87 9.47
C PRO A 246 -4.94 -18.70 10.99
N LYS A 247 -5.39 -19.71 11.70
CA LYS A 247 -5.35 -19.73 13.17
C LYS A 247 -3.94 -19.94 13.72
N ILE A 248 -3.10 -20.64 12.95
CA ILE A 248 -1.71 -20.91 13.28
C ILE A 248 -0.78 -20.35 12.21
N PRO A 249 0.42 -19.88 12.57
CA PRO A 249 1.38 -19.35 11.60
C PRO A 249 1.96 -20.44 10.68
N PHE A 250 2.60 -20.00 9.60
CA PHE A 250 3.37 -20.83 8.67
C PHE A 250 2.58 -21.80 7.79
N LEU A 251 1.25 -21.65 7.66
CA LEU A 251 0.49 -22.40 6.66
C LEU A 251 0.84 -21.90 5.26
N SER A 252 1.06 -22.83 4.36
CA SER A 252 1.60 -22.53 3.03
C SER A 252 0.81 -23.23 1.92
N TYR A 253 1.03 -22.80 0.66
CA TYR A 253 0.33 -23.32 -0.49
C TYR A 253 -1.20 -23.14 -0.39
N ILE A 254 -1.62 -21.91 -0.07
CA ILE A 254 -3.02 -21.51 -0.05
C ILE A 254 -3.25 -20.52 -1.19
N LYS A 255 -4.35 -20.72 -1.92
CA LYS A 255 -4.81 -19.80 -2.96
C LYS A 255 -6.16 -19.20 -2.55
N VAL A 256 -6.27 -17.87 -2.64
CA VAL A 256 -7.51 -17.11 -2.40
C VAL A 256 -7.83 -16.35 -3.67
N LYS A 257 -9.04 -16.53 -4.21
CA LYS A 257 -9.40 -15.98 -5.52
C LYS A 257 -10.83 -15.46 -5.57
N GLY A 258 -11.01 -14.25 -6.11
CA GLY A 258 -12.32 -13.72 -6.48
C GLY A 258 -13.22 -13.33 -5.31
N LEU A 259 -12.68 -13.14 -4.12
CA LEU A 259 -13.44 -12.82 -2.90
C LEU A 259 -13.39 -11.33 -2.60
N THR A 260 -14.49 -10.77 -2.09
CA THR A 260 -14.52 -9.46 -1.46
C THR A 260 -14.40 -9.63 0.06
N LEU A 261 -13.43 -8.95 0.67
CA LEU A 261 -13.19 -8.94 2.12
C LEU A 261 -13.38 -7.51 2.63
N ALA A 262 -14.34 -7.31 3.54
CA ALA A 262 -14.76 -5.96 3.92
C ALA A 262 -14.84 -5.74 5.43
N HIS A 263 -14.60 -4.50 5.84
CA HIS A 263 -14.84 -3.98 7.19
C HIS A 263 -13.95 -4.59 8.28
N ALA A 264 -12.70 -4.93 7.98
CA ALA A 264 -11.81 -5.55 8.96
C ALA A 264 -11.25 -4.51 9.95
N ALA A 265 -11.38 -4.77 11.25
CA ALA A 265 -10.86 -3.90 12.31
C ALA A 265 -9.41 -4.25 12.69
N THR A 266 -8.53 -4.32 11.69
CA THR A 266 -7.12 -4.65 11.86
C THR A 266 -6.38 -3.61 12.70
N GLY A 267 -5.25 -4.00 13.28
CA GLY A 267 -4.41 -3.08 14.07
C GLY A 267 -3.86 -1.92 13.23
N ALA A 268 -3.68 -0.77 13.85
CA ALA A 268 -3.10 0.40 13.21
C ALA A 268 -2.20 1.17 14.20
N PRO A 269 -0.96 1.48 13.82
CA PRO A 269 -0.25 1.03 12.64
C PRO A 269 0.30 -0.41 12.77
N VAL A 270 0.40 -0.93 13.97
CA VAL A 270 0.97 -2.26 14.27
C VAL A 270 0.06 -3.10 15.15
N PRO A 271 0.15 -4.45 15.11
CA PRO A 271 0.94 -5.21 14.15
C PRO A 271 0.35 -5.10 12.74
N GLN A 272 1.19 -5.17 11.72
CA GLN A 272 0.75 -5.13 10.32
C GLN A 272 0.15 -6.47 9.90
N ARG A 273 -1.05 -6.75 10.38
CA ARG A 273 -1.87 -7.90 9.99
C ARG A 273 -2.97 -7.46 9.05
N GLY A 274 -3.05 -8.10 7.90
CA GLY A 274 -4.04 -7.79 6.89
C GLY A 274 -5.45 -8.27 7.20
N SER A 275 -6.44 -7.62 6.59
CA SER A 275 -7.80 -8.18 6.45
C SER A 275 -7.73 -9.59 5.87
N LEU A 276 -6.85 -9.79 4.87
CA LEU A 276 -6.36 -11.07 4.39
C LEU A 276 -4.90 -11.24 4.83
N SER A 277 -4.64 -12.23 5.67
CA SER A 277 -3.32 -12.50 6.25
C SER A 277 -2.76 -13.84 5.81
N CYS A 278 -1.53 -13.83 5.31
CA CYS A 278 -0.75 -15.05 5.10
C CYS A 278 -0.21 -15.63 6.41
N TYR A 279 -0.21 -14.87 7.48
CA TYR A 279 0.27 -15.21 8.81
C TYR A 279 1.59 -16.00 8.77
N ARG A 280 2.63 -15.39 8.17
CA ARG A 280 3.98 -15.98 7.98
C ARG A 280 4.00 -17.24 7.10
N GLY A 281 2.94 -17.48 6.33
CA GLY A 281 2.94 -18.55 5.33
C GLY A 281 3.83 -18.22 4.14
N HIS A 282 4.10 -19.21 3.32
CA HIS A 282 4.84 -19.05 2.06
C HIS A 282 4.10 -19.70 0.89
N HIS A 283 4.40 -19.29 -0.34
CA HIS A 283 3.75 -19.80 -1.55
C HIS A 283 2.22 -19.63 -1.50
N TRP A 284 1.78 -18.43 -1.16
CA TRP A 284 0.39 -18.04 -1.28
C TRP A 284 0.13 -17.39 -2.64
N ILE A 285 -1.07 -17.56 -3.15
CA ILE A 285 -1.58 -16.83 -4.31
C ILE A 285 -2.85 -16.10 -3.87
N ILE A 286 -2.83 -14.78 -3.99
CA ILE A 286 -3.97 -13.90 -3.71
C ILE A 286 -4.28 -13.17 -5.01
N GLU A 287 -5.40 -13.53 -5.65
CA GLU A 287 -5.72 -13.00 -6.98
C GLU A 287 -7.19 -12.68 -7.16
N ASP A 288 -7.46 -11.66 -7.97
CA ASP A 288 -8.81 -11.25 -8.36
C ASP A 288 -9.72 -10.91 -7.16
N CYS A 289 -9.14 -10.55 -6.01
CA CYS A 289 -9.85 -10.22 -4.78
C CYS A 289 -10.07 -8.71 -4.63
N THR A 290 -11.11 -8.34 -3.87
CA THR A 290 -11.32 -6.97 -3.41
C THR A 290 -11.15 -6.91 -1.90
N ILE A 291 -10.30 -6.01 -1.41
CA ILE A 291 -10.22 -5.64 0.00
C ILE A 291 -10.87 -4.26 0.12
N ASP A 292 -11.85 -4.15 0.99
CA ASP A 292 -12.66 -2.94 1.12
C ASP A 292 -12.77 -2.53 2.59
N TRP A 293 -12.32 -1.33 2.92
CA TRP A 293 -12.29 -0.78 4.26
C TRP A 293 -11.64 -1.67 5.32
N ALA A 294 -10.34 -1.56 5.44
CA ALA A 294 -9.57 -2.08 6.56
C ALA A 294 -9.17 -0.92 7.51
N ASN A 295 -9.29 -1.11 8.82
CA ASN A 295 -8.84 -0.10 9.79
C ASN A 295 -7.32 0.15 9.71
N GLY A 296 -6.53 -0.88 9.48
CA GLY A 296 -5.08 -0.81 9.32
C GLY A 296 -4.62 -1.34 7.98
N THR A 297 -4.22 -2.61 7.93
CA THR A 297 -3.61 -3.24 6.75
C THR A 297 -4.62 -4.05 5.93
N GLY A 298 -4.52 -3.93 4.60
CA GLY A 298 -5.34 -4.72 3.67
C GLY A 298 -4.88 -6.17 3.55
N ILE A 299 -3.64 -6.39 3.08
CA ILE A 299 -3.03 -7.72 2.89
C ILE A 299 -1.66 -7.74 3.58
N ASP A 300 -1.34 -8.80 4.30
CA ASP A 300 0.04 -9.08 4.71
C ASP A 300 0.63 -10.30 3.98
N CYS A 301 1.94 -10.25 3.69
CA CYS A 301 2.63 -11.25 2.86
C CYS A 301 4.00 -11.68 3.42
N GLY A 302 4.24 -11.47 4.69
CA GLY A 302 5.53 -11.79 5.31
C GLY A 302 5.40 -12.01 6.81
N ASN A 303 6.46 -11.70 7.53
CA ASN A 303 6.36 -11.49 8.97
C ASN A 303 5.62 -10.18 9.23
N GLU A 304 4.87 -10.12 10.31
CA GLU A 304 4.25 -8.87 10.74
C GLU A 304 5.31 -7.96 11.36
N CYS A 305 5.29 -6.70 11.00
CA CYS A 305 6.13 -5.70 11.65
C CYS A 305 5.75 -5.55 13.12
N TRP A 306 6.75 -5.43 13.98
CA TRP A 306 6.60 -5.22 15.42
C TRP A 306 5.79 -6.30 16.16
N HIS A 307 5.70 -7.49 15.61
CA HIS A 307 5.11 -8.61 16.31
C HIS A 307 6.15 -9.26 17.24
N HIS A 308 5.84 -9.37 18.54
CA HIS A 308 6.76 -9.90 19.57
C HIS A 308 7.18 -11.36 19.37
N THR A 309 6.48 -12.12 18.52
CA THR A 309 6.83 -13.50 18.17
C THR A 309 7.63 -13.60 16.86
N MET A 310 8.03 -12.47 16.28
CA MET A 310 8.86 -12.45 15.08
C MET A 310 10.24 -13.02 15.39
N ILE A 311 10.70 -13.93 14.54
CA ILE A 311 12.06 -14.48 14.61
C ILE A 311 12.92 -13.68 13.65
N GLU A 312 13.87 -12.94 14.18
CA GLU A 312 14.79 -12.15 13.37
C GLU A 312 15.55 -13.02 12.36
N GLY A 313 15.60 -12.54 11.10
CA GLY A 313 16.26 -13.25 10.01
C GLY A 313 15.47 -14.41 9.41
N GLN A 314 14.26 -14.70 9.88
CA GLN A 314 13.38 -15.66 9.23
C GLN A 314 12.78 -15.02 7.97
N ILE A 315 13.26 -15.43 6.82
CA ILE A 315 12.77 -14.97 5.52
C ILE A 315 11.75 -15.97 4.98
N ILE A 316 10.54 -15.47 4.71
CA ILE A 316 9.45 -16.21 4.09
C ILE A 316 9.01 -15.48 2.81
N GLY A 317 8.09 -16.02 2.04
CA GLY A 317 7.66 -15.35 0.82
C GLY A 317 7.21 -16.32 -0.27
N ASN A 318 7.73 -16.13 -1.48
CA ASN A 318 7.17 -16.74 -2.68
C ASN A 318 5.67 -16.49 -2.80
N THR A 319 5.21 -15.31 -2.34
CA THR A 319 3.81 -14.92 -2.35
C THR A 319 3.50 -14.17 -3.64
N ILE A 320 2.40 -14.54 -4.30
CA ILE A 320 1.90 -13.88 -5.50
C ILE A 320 0.64 -13.11 -5.11
N ILE A 321 0.66 -11.78 -5.30
CA ILE A 321 -0.46 -10.88 -5.07
C ILE A 321 -0.72 -10.18 -6.39
N ARG A 322 -1.82 -10.55 -7.08
CA ARG A 322 -2.07 -10.02 -8.42
C ARG A 322 -3.54 -9.76 -8.74
N ARG A 323 -3.79 -8.75 -9.55
CA ARG A 323 -5.12 -8.37 -10.03
C ARG A 323 -6.14 -8.14 -8.92
N ASN A 324 -5.66 -7.70 -7.75
CA ASN A 324 -6.52 -7.35 -6.64
C ASN A 324 -6.87 -5.86 -6.70
N THR A 325 -8.01 -5.52 -6.11
CA THR A 325 -8.40 -4.15 -5.83
C THR A 325 -8.38 -3.96 -4.31
N ILE A 326 -7.50 -3.09 -3.82
CA ILE A 326 -7.39 -2.77 -2.40
C ILE A 326 -7.81 -1.31 -2.22
N LYS A 327 -8.93 -1.13 -1.49
CA LYS A 327 -9.52 0.18 -1.25
C LYS A 327 -9.49 0.50 0.24
N ASP A 328 -9.17 1.76 0.52
CA ASP A 328 -9.36 2.34 1.85
C ASP A 328 -8.76 1.51 3.00
N ALA A 329 -7.51 1.10 2.84
CA ALA A 329 -6.71 0.57 3.93
C ALA A 329 -6.22 1.73 4.81
N GLY A 330 -6.50 1.70 6.11
CA GLY A 330 -6.26 2.82 7.02
C GLY A 330 -4.80 3.21 7.18
N VAL A 331 -3.89 2.24 7.02
CA VAL A 331 -2.45 2.43 7.16
C VAL A 331 -1.70 1.89 5.95
N CYS A 332 -1.89 0.61 5.60
CA CYS A 332 -1.10 -0.02 4.57
C CYS A 332 -1.95 -0.92 3.65
N GLY A 333 -1.79 -0.77 2.33
CA GLY A 333 -2.48 -1.63 1.38
C GLY A 333 -1.93 -3.06 1.41
N ILE A 334 -0.62 -3.22 1.17
CA ILE A 334 0.10 -4.50 1.24
C ILE A 334 1.33 -4.31 2.13
N ALA A 335 1.48 -5.15 3.15
CA ALA A 335 2.59 -5.12 4.08
C ALA A 335 3.34 -6.45 4.18
N GLY A 336 4.65 -6.40 4.45
CA GLY A 336 5.43 -7.61 4.72
C GLY A 336 6.85 -7.33 5.18
N MET A 337 7.35 -8.15 6.10
CA MET A 337 8.71 -8.07 6.61
C MET A 337 9.45 -9.39 6.40
N PHE A 338 10.73 -9.32 6.04
CA PHE A 338 11.57 -10.49 5.70
C PHE A 338 10.96 -11.36 4.58
N VAL A 339 10.58 -10.73 3.47
CA VAL A 339 9.98 -11.40 2.33
C VAL A 339 11.00 -11.68 1.23
N LYS A 340 10.87 -12.83 0.55
CA LYS A 340 11.68 -13.13 -0.63
C LYS A 340 10.83 -13.62 -1.81
N ASN A 341 11.33 -13.41 -3.02
CA ASN A 341 10.70 -13.87 -4.27
C ASN A 341 9.19 -13.51 -4.34
N MET A 342 8.85 -12.33 -3.85
CA MET A 342 7.47 -11.86 -3.84
C MET A 342 7.13 -11.27 -5.21
N LEU A 343 5.96 -11.60 -5.74
CA LEU A 343 5.40 -11.00 -6.94
C LEU A 343 4.18 -10.17 -6.56
N ILE A 344 4.26 -8.87 -6.76
CA ILE A 344 3.11 -7.95 -6.65
C ILE A 344 2.88 -7.35 -8.04
N GLU A 345 1.81 -7.77 -8.73
CA GLU A 345 1.56 -7.33 -10.10
C GLU A 345 0.08 -7.08 -10.41
N ASP A 346 -0.17 -6.13 -11.31
CA ASP A 346 -1.49 -5.85 -11.86
C ASP A 346 -2.56 -5.47 -10.80
N ASN A 347 -2.17 -4.97 -9.62
CA ASN A 347 -3.11 -4.56 -8.58
C ASN A 347 -3.52 -3.09 -8.75
N LEU A 348 -4.72 -2.77 -8.24
CA LEU A 348 -5.18 -1.41 -7.99
C LEU A 348 -5.21 -1.18 -6.47
N ILE A 349 -4.42 -0.23 -5.98
CA ILE A 349 -4.40 0.18 -4.58
C ILE A 349 -4.81 1.65 -4.53
N VAL A 350 -5.88 1.97 -3.79
CA VAL A 350 -6.45 3.32 -3.76
C VAL A 350 -6.94 3.68 -2.36
N GLY A 351 -6.79 4.95 -1.97
CA GLY A 351 -7.33 5.48 -0.71
C GLY A 351 -6.56 5.03 0.54
N THR A 352 -5.34 4.53 0.39
CA THR A 352 -4.53 4.06 1.52
C THR A 352 -4.10 5.22 2.41
N GLY A 353 -4.02 4.97 3.74
CA GLY A 353 -3.57 5.96 4.72
C GLY A 353 -4.68 6.89 5.21
N TRP A 354 -5.95 6.56 4.98
CA TRP A 354 -7.08 7.41 5.37
C TRP A 354 -7.18 7.68 6.88
N GLN A 355 -6.60 6.85 7.72
CA GLN A 355 -6.52 7.09 9.15
C GLN A 355 -5.70 8.33 9.52
N ARG A 356 -4.74 8.73 8.68
CA ARG A 356 -3.85 9.88 8.91
C ARG A 356 -3.26 9.91 10.31
N MET A 357 -2.98 8.74 10.87
CA MET A 357 -2.65 8.60 12.28
C MET A 357 -1.25 9.03 12.60
N GLU A 358 -0.33 8.61 11.76
CA GLU A 358 1.05 9.01 11.81
C GLU A 358 1.63 9.03 10.42
N LEU A 359 2.15 10.18 10.10
CA LEU A 359 2.70 10.39 8.80
C LEU A 359 3.98 9.61 8.65
N SER A 360 3.94 8.69 7.73
CA SER A 360 5.05 7.83 7.34
C SER A 360 5.42 6.72 8.33
N TRP A 361 4.76 6.56 9.48
CA TRP A 361 5.07 5.41 10.32
C TRP A 361 4.26 4.19 9.89
N GLU A 362 4.97 3.18 9.34
CA GLU A 362 4.39 1.94 8.85
C GLU A 362 3.30 2.10 7.77
N ALA A 363 3.11 3.32 7.24
CA ALA A 363 2.05 3.65 6.30
C ALA A 363 2.54 3.62 4.84
N GLY A 364 1.73 3.02 3.95
CA GLY A 364 2.04 2.99 2.52
C GLY A 364 1.03 2.22 1.68
N GLY A 365 0.96 2.51 0.40
CA GLY A 365 0.24 1.66 -0.55
C GLY A 365 0.81 0.24 -0.52
N ILE A 366 2.13 0.12 -0.65
CA ILE A 366 2.89 -1.11 -0.43
C ILE A 366 4.04 -0.76 0.52
N LYS A 367 4.18 -1.50 1.61
CA LYS A 367 5.32 -1.38 2.51
C LYS A 367 5.98 -2.72 2.79
N VAL A 368 7.28 -2.82 2.48
CA VAL A 368 8.06 -4.04 2.69
C VAL A 368 9.38 -3.73 3.39
N HIS A 369 9.76 -4.61 4.32
CA HIS A 369 11.04 -4.59 5.01
C HIS A 369 11.87 -5.79 4.61
N ASN A 370 13.18 -5.62 4.43
CA ASN A 370 14.11 -6.72 4.13
C ASN A 370 13.59 -7.62 2.99
N SER A 371 13.12 -6.98 1.91
CA SER A 371 12.66 -7.71 0.73
C SER A 371 13.82 -8.16 -0.13
N VAL A 372 13.81 -9.42 -0.57
CA VAL A 372 14.87 -10.02 -1.37
C VAL A 372 14.33 -10.66 -2.64
N ASN A 373 14.95 -10.37 -3.78
CA ASN A 373 14.59 -10.94 -5.09
C ASN A 373 13.11 -10.75 -5.47
N SER A 374 12.49 -9.66 -5.08
CA SER A 374 11.07 -9.43 -5.32
C SER A 374 10.83 -8.58 -6.57
N LEU A 375 9.68 -8.81 -7.20
CA LEU A 375 9.24 -8.11 -8.40
C LEU A 375 7.90 -7.39 -8.14
N ILE A 376 7.91 -6.06 -8.24
CA ILE A 376 6.73 -5.19 -8.10
C ILE A 376 6.50 -4.53 -9.44
N ARG A 377 5.43 -4.92 -10.16
CA ARG A 377 5.23 -4.43 -11.51
C ARG A 377 3.76 -4.25 -11.91
N ARG A 378 3.52 -3.30 -12.81
CA ARG A 378 2.22 -3.04 -13.40
C ARG A 378 1.10 -2.79 -12.39
N ASN A 379 1.45 -2.23 -11.23
CA ASN A 379 0.46 -1.82 -10.25
C ASN A 379 0.04 -0.37 -10.49
N ILE A 380 -1.19 -0.05 -10.12
CA ILE A 380 -1.68 1.31 -9.97
C ILE A 380 -1.82 1.58 -8.47
N ILE A 381 -1.10 2.58 -7.97
CA ILE A 381 -1.19 3.01 -6.60
C ILE A 381 -1.54 4.49 -6.63
N LYS A 382 -2.74 4.82 -6.15
CA LYS A 382 -3.27 6.18 -6.24
C LYS A 382 -3.98 6.63 -4.97
N GLU A 383 -4.10 7.95 -4.82
CA GLU A 383 -4.82 8.56 -3.70
C GLU A 383 -4.31 8.07 -2.33
N CYS A 384 -2.98 8.05 -2.17
CA CYS A 384 -2.37 7.79 -0.87
C CYS A 384 -2.48 9.02 0.02
N HIS A 385 -3.07 8.87 1.21
CA HIS A 385 -3.36 9.97 2.13
C HIS A 385 -2.34 10.07 3.25
N GLY A 386 -1.41 11.01 3.16
CA GLY A 386 -0.40 11.22 4.19
C GLY A 386 0.60 10.07 4.36
N CYS A 387 0.72 9.20 3.37
CA CYS A 387 1.62 8.06 3.37
C CYS A 387 2.30 7.89 2.01
N ASP A 388 3.31 7.04 1.95
CA ASP A 388 4.03 6.73 0.72
C ASP A 388 3.20 5.78 -0.18
N ALA A 389 3.37 5.85 -1.48
CA ALA A 389 2.75 4.87 -2.35
C ALA A 389 3.51 3.53 -2.31
N LEU A 390 4.85 3.58 -2.29
CA LEU A 390 5.72 2.44 -2.08
C LEU A 390 6.82 2.78 -1.07
N TRP A 391 6.92 2.03 0.01
CA TRP A 391 8.01 2.11 0.96
C TRP A 391 8.79 0.80 1.01
N MET A 392 10.04 0.87 0.57
CA MET A 392 11.02 -0.22 0.72
C MET A 392 11.91 0.11 1.92
N ASP A 393 11.48 -0.34 3.10
CA ASP A 393 12.14 -0.06 4.37
C ASP A 393 13.27 -1.05 4.63
N VAL A 394 14.33 -0.62 5.17
CA VAL A 394 15.61 -1.24 5.53
C VAL A 394 16.00 -2.57 4.87
N GLY A 395 17.23 -2.65 4.37
CA GLY A 395 17.87 -3.92 4.01
C GLY A 395 17.25 -4.66 2.82
N ASN A 396 16.76 -3.93 1.82
CA ASN A 396 16.19 -4.50 0.61
C ASN A 396 17.29 -4.91 -0.37
N GLU A 397 17.17 -6.09 -0.99
CA GLU A 397 18.21 -6.65 -1.84
C GLU A 397 17.66 -7.19 -3.16
N ASN A 398 18.26 -6.78 -4.27
CA ASN A 398 18.00 -7.33 -5.61
C ASN A 398 16.52 -7.33 -6.02
N ASN A 399 15.79 -6.25 -5.66
CA ASN A 399 14.39 -6.09 -6.04
C ASN A 399 14.27 -5.25 -7.30
N ARG A 400 13.20 -5.47 -8.07
CA ARG A 400 12.83 -4.64 -9.21
C ARG A 400 11.43 -4.08 -9.05
N VAL A 401 11.32 -2.76 -9.28
CA VAL A 401 10.06 -2.00 -9.33
C VAL A 401 9.92 -1.43 -10.73
N THR A 402 9.02 -1.97 -11.55
CA THR A 402 8.98 -1.64 -12.97
C THR A 402 7.57 -1.50 -13.52
N SER A 403 7.39 -0.56 -14.45
CA SER A 403 6.12 -0.33 -15.16
C SER A 403 4.92 -0.12 -14.24
N ASN A 404 5.10 0.53 -13.08
CA ASN A 404 4.00 0.89 -12.20
C ASN A 404 3.54 2.33 -12.47
N LEU A 405 2.31 2.64 -12.07
CA LEU A 405 1.75 3.97 -12.02
C LEU A 405 1.52 4.37 -10.56
N PHE A 406 2.31 5.33 -10.08
CA PHE A 406 2.16 5.99 -8.78
C PHE A 406 1.58 7.37 -9.03
N ILE A 407 0.38 7.66 -8.56
CA ILE A 407 -0.32 8.89 -8.92
C ILE A 407 -1.20 9.42 -7.78
N ASP A 408 -1.30 10.76 -7.70
CA ASP A 408 -2.17 11.48 -6.76
C ASP A 408 -1.86 11.17 -5.28
N GLY A 409 -0.64 11.48 -4.85
CA GLY A 409 -0.27 11.49 -3.43
C GLY A 409 -0.84 12.72 -2.74
N ILE A 410 -1.72 12.55 -1.75
CA ILE A 410 -2.44 13.62 -1.06
C ILE A 410 -1.83 13.87 0.31
N ASN A 411 -1.32 15.08 0.55
CA ASN A 411 -0.54 15.39 1.76
C ASN A 411 0.56 14.35 2.01
N SER A 412 1.23 13.92 0.95
CA SER A 412 2.16 12.82 0.96
C SER A 412 3.60 13.30 1.12
N ARG A 413 4.43 12.54 1.80
CA ARG A 413 5.85 12.83 1.86
C ARG A 413 6.50 12.54 0.53
N GLU A 414 6.32 11.35 0.02
CA GLU A 414 6.79 10.92 -1.30
C GLU A 414 5.92 9.81 -1.91
N HIS A 415 6.10 9.57 -3.20
CA HIS A 415 5.51 8.36 -3.79
C HIS A 415 6.36 7.12 -3.53
N ILE A 416 7.68 7.20 -3.68
CA ILE A 416 8.57 6.07 -3.43
C ILE A 416 9.60 6.44 -2.37
N PHE A 417 9.64 5.68 -1.30
CA PHE A 417 10.65 5.76 -0.26
C PHE A 417 11.53 4.51 -0.23
N ILE A 418 12.85 4.70 -0.30
CA ILE A 418 13.85 3.63 -0.12
C ILE A 418 14.73 3.99 1.06
N GLU A 419 14.65 3.19 2.12
CA GLU A 419 15.29 3.48 3.38
C GLU A 419 16.39 2.48 3.74
N CYS A 420 17.53 2.99 4.19
CA CYS A 420 18.61 2.23 4.84
C CYS A 420 18.99 0.92 4.11
N THR A 421 19.23 1.01 2.81
CA THR A 421 19.56 -0.14 1.94
C THR A 421 20.94 0.05 1.32
N ARG A 422 21.83 -0.95 1.35
CA ARG A 422 23.21 -0.78 0.84
C ARG A 422 23.87 -2.00 0.22
N ASP A 423 23.44 -3.21 0.55
CA ASP A 423 24.26 -4.41 0.29
C ASP A 423 24.11 -4.93 -1.14
N SER A 424 23.03 -4.58 -1.82
CA SER A 424 22.75 -5.04 -3.18
C SER A 424 22.07 -3.94 -4.01
N GLU A 425 22.21 -4.00 -5.32
CA GLU A 425 21.48 -3.10 -6.21
C GLU A 425 19.98 -3.42 -6.18
N ASN A 426 19.17 -2.38 -6.07
CA ASN A 426 17.75 -2.41 -6.37
C ASN A 426 17.48 -1.57 -7.62
N LEU A 427 16.49 -1.95 -8.43
CA LEU A 427 16.19 -1.33 -9.72
C LEU A 427 14.79 -0.76 -9.73
N ILE A 428 14.67 0.53 -10.02
CA ILE A 428 13.41 1.25 -10.24
C ILE A 428 13.40 1.76 -11.67
N ASP A 429 12.60 1.15 -12.54
CA ASP A 429 12.64 1.48 -13.96
C ASP A 429 11.27 1.58 -14.62
N ASN A 430 11.19 2.41 -15.64
CA ASN A 430 10.00 2.56 -16.46
C ASN A 430 8.70 2.83 -15.68
N ASN A 431 8.75 3.50 -14.53
CA ASN A 431 7.56 3.88 -13.79
C ASN A 431 7.08 5.27 -14.18
N ILE A 432 5.80 5.53 -13.97
CA ILE A 432 5.20 6.87 -13.97
C ILE A 432 4.94 7.25 -12.50
N ILE A 433 5.57 8.34 -12.06
CA ILE A 433 5.50 8.89 -10.71
C ILE A 433 4.99 10.31 -10.85
N TRP A 434 3.73 10.54 -10.47
CA TRP A 434 3.03 11.74 -10.89
C TRP A 434 2.13 12.33 -9.81
N ASN A 435 2.15 13.65 -9.69
CA ASN A 435 1.29 14.43 -8.82
C ASN A 435 1.44 14.04 -7.35
N VAL A 436 2.49 14.57 -6.72
CA VAL A 436 2.76 14.40 -5.29
C VAL A 436 2.50 15.71 -4.60
N GLU A 437 1.31 15.83 -3.99
CA GLU A 437 0.92 16.97 -3.19
C GLU A 437 1.56 16.86 -1.81
N GLY A 438 2.47 17.77 -1.50
CA GLY A 438 3.08 17.88 -0.17
C GLY A 438 2.18 18.63 0.80
N ARG A 439 2.65 18.77 2.04
CA ARG A 439 1.95 19.51 3.07
C ARG A 439 2.34 20.96 3.06
N TYR A 440 1.36 21.83 2.97
CA TYR A 440 1.58 23.28 2.92
C TYR A 440 1.13 24.02 4.16
N ASN A 441 0.31 23.42 5.03
CA ASN A 441 -0.25 24.13 6.16
C ASN A 441 0.70 24.07 7.36
N LYS A 442 1.21 25.25 7.79
CA LYS A 442 2.02 25.34 9.02
C LYS A 442 1.26 24.89 10.28
N ASP A 443 -0.06 24.95 10.25
CA ASP A 443 -0.90 24.52 11.38
C ASP A 443 -1.05 23.00 11.41
N ASP A 444 -1.03 22.33 10.25
CA ASP A 444 -0.99 20.86 10.16
C ASP A 444 0.34 20.29 10.71
N ILE A 445 1.40 21.08 10.69
CA ILE A 445 2.72 20.71 11.19
C ILE A 445 2.78 20.67 12.73
N LYS A 446 2.03 21.53 13.40
CA LYS A 446 1.96 21.57 14.87
C LYS A 446 1.15 20.42 15.45
N GLU A 447 0.34 19.78 14.61
CA GLU A 447 -0.54 18.68 14.97
C GLU A 447 -0.01 17.32 14.52
N GLU A 448 1.24 17.24 14.02
CA GLU A 448 1.86 15.96 13.71
C GLU A 448 2.16 15.16 14.98
N PRO A 449 1.34 14.16 15.30
CA PRO A 449 1.74 13.17 16.28
C PRO A 449 2.94 12.42 15.70
N GLY A 450 4.02 12.30 16.45
CA GLY A 450 5.12 11.45 16.05
C GLY A 450 6.32 12.12 15.39
N SER A 451 6.36 13.46 15.26
CA SER A 451 7.67 14.11 15.07
C SER A 451 8.52 13.90 16.32
N SER A 452 8.93 12.66 16.54
CA SER A 452 9.79 12.28 17.64
C SER A 452 11.09 13.04 17.55
N GLY A 453 11.76 13.24 18.65
CA GLY A 453 13.08 13.88 18.71
C GLY A 453 14.16 13.21 17.87
N TRP A 454 13.88 12.09 17.24
CA TRP A 454 14.71 11.42 16.24
C TRP A 454 14.70 12.13 14.89
N TYR A 455 13.59 12.77 14.56
CA TYR A 455 13.44 13.59 13.38
C TYR A 455 13.12 15.01 13.83
N LYS A 456 14.10 15.72 14.38
CA LYS A 456 14.03 17.18 14.32
C LYS A 456 14.08 17.54 12.84
N THR A 457 12.93 17.44 12.22
CA THR A 457 12.72 17.95 10.89
C THR A 457 12.98 19.43 10.96
N THR A 458 13.92 19.89 10.18
CA THR A 458 14.07 21.33 9.95
C THR A 458 12.79 21.81 9.27
N GLU A 459 12.45 23.09 9.35
CA GLU A 459 11.28 23.65 8.62
C GLU A 459 11.30 23.28 7.12
N SER A 460 12.47 22.99 6.54
CA SER A 460 12.63 22.54 5.16
C SER A 460 12.20 21.09 4.93
N ASP A 461 12.25 20.23 5.94
CA ASP A 461 11.87 18.82 5.82
C ASP A 461 10.34 18.61 5.93
N ILE A 462 9.63 19.62 6.41
CA ILE A 462 8.20 19.56 6.69
C ILE A 462 7.33 19.71 5.42
N ARG A 463 7.90 20.35 4.39
CA ARG A 463 7.25 20.48 3.09
C ARG A 463 7.59 19.28 2.23
N ASN A 464 6.90 18.19 2.46
CA ASN A 464 7.03 16.96 1.68
C ASN A 464 6.45 17.16 0.27
N GLY A 465 6.44 16.17 -0.57
CA GLY A 465 6.05 16.25 -1.97
C GLY A 465 7.17 15.85 -2.90
N TYR A 466 7.91 14.79 -2.54
CA TYR A 466 8.96 14.20 -3.36
C TYR A 466 8.39 13.11 -4.28
N GLY A 467 8.90 12.99 -5.48
CA GLY A 467 8.62 11.83 -6.32
C GLY A 467 9.26 10.57 -5.74
N ILE A 468 10.58 10.61 -5.53
CA ILE A 468 11.36 9.54 -4.91
C ILE A 468 12.24 10.12 -3.80
N TYR A 469 12.26 9.46 -2.67
CA TYR A 469 13.06 9.82 -1.50
C TYR A 469 13.98 8.67 -1.09
N LEU A 470 15.26 8.97 -0.93
CA LEU A 470 16.24 8.02 -0.39
C LEU A 470 16.74 8.50 0.97
N GLU A 471 16.78 7.59 1.92
CA GLU A 471 17.41 7.83 3.20
C GLU A 471 18.46 6.75 3.48
N GLY A 472 19.74 7.16 3.52
CA GLY A 472 20.84 6.23 3.79
C GLY A 472 20.89 5.02 2.85
N THR A 473 20.62 5.22 1.56
CA THR A 473 20.52 4.16 0.56
C THR A 473 21.65 4.24 -0.45
N ASP A 474 22.40 3.15 -0.60
CA ASP A 474 23.45 2.96 -1.60
C ASP A 474 23.00 2.00 -2.71
N ARG A 475 23.61 2.13 -3.89
CA ARG A 475 23.45 1.20 -5.03
C ARG A 475 22.04 1.09 -5.58
N LEU A 476 21.25 2.16 -5.50
CA LEU A 476 20.00 2.22 -6.26
C LEU A 476 20.29 2.50 -7.74
N ARG A 477 19.66 1.76 -8.65
CA ARG A 477 19.61 2.07 -10.07
C ARG A 477 18.20 2.56 -10.44
N MET A 478 18.10 3.76 -10.95
CA MET A 478 16.86 4.42 -11.32
C MET A 478 16.91 4.83 -12.80
N VAL A 479 16.07 4.19 -13.64
CA VAL A 479 16.23 4.26 -15.09
C VAL A 479 14.89 4.44 -15.79
N ASN A 480 14.86 5.36 -16.77
CA ASN A 480 13.71 5.53 -17.67
C ASN A 480 12.37 5.85 -16.99
N ASN A 481 12.35 6.47 -15.81
CA ASN A 481 11.10 6.85 -15.16
C ASN A 481 10.61 8.21 -15.67
N LEU A 482 9.29 8.43 -15.65
CA LEU A 482 8.69 9.77 -15.72
C LEU A 482 8.35 10.21 -14.29
N ILE A 483 8.89 11.34 -13.86
CA ILE A 483 8.68 11.91 -12.54
C ILE A 483 8.19 13.34 -12.73
N GLY A 484 6.97 13.62 -12.30
CA GLY A 484 6.38 14.92 -12.57
C GLY A 484 5.35 15.40 -11.58
N LYS A 485 5.14 16.71 -11.60
CA LYS A 485 4.22 17.44 -10.70
C LYS A 485 4.45 17.09 -9.22
N CYS A 486 5.73 17.13 -8.82
CA CYS A 486 6.13 16.97 -7.44
C CYS A 486 6.24 18.36 -6.80
N ASP A 487 5.53 18.59 -5.71
CA ASP A 487 5.50 19.91 -5.06
C ASP A 487 6.86 20.39 -4.61
N LYS A 488 7.76 19.47 -4.24
CA LYS A 488 9.10 19.80 -3.79
C LYS A 488 10.16 19.38 -4.81
N ALA A 489 10.46 18.11 -4.92
CA ALA A 489 11.47 17.65 -5.85
C ALA A 489 11.11 16.31 -6.48
N GLY A 490 11.61 16.08 -7.69
CA GLY A 490 11.45 14.78 -8.35
C GLY A 490 12.18 13.68 -7.60
N PHE A 491 13.41 13.99 -7.16
CA PHE A 491 14.25 13.05 -6.44
C PHE A 491 15.00 13.74 -5.29
N PHE A 492 15.04 13.09 -4.15
CA PHE A 492 15.79 13.55 -2.98
C PHE A 492 16.55 12.41 -2.32
N ALA A 493 17.86 12.59 -2.12
CA ALA A 493 18.70 11.64 -1.40
C ALA A 493 19.27 12.28 -0.14
N LYS A 494 18.86 11.80 1.02
CA LYS A 494 19.36 12.26 2.32
C LYS A 494 20.45 11.35 2.85
N VAL A 495 21.55 11.97 3.31
CA VAL A 495 22.58 11.27 4.08
C VAL A 495 22.14 11.19 5.52
N VAL A 496 21.99 9.98 6.04
CA VAL A 496 21.60 9.75 7.43
C VAL A 496 22.82 9.34 8.24
N ALA A 497 23.36 10.28 8.98
CA ALA A 497 24.52 10.01 9.84
C ALA A 497 24.18 9.21 11.11
N PHE A 498 22.93 9.17 11.54
CA PHE A 498 22.53 8.63 12.85
C PHE A 498 21.81 7.26 12.78
N ARG A 499 21.26 6.86 11.62
CA ARG A 499 20.74 5.52 11.40
C ARG A 499 21.80 4.56 10.85
N LEU A 500 23.01 4.65 11.33
CA LEU A 500 24.05 3.65 11.06
C LEU A 500 23.67 2.33 11.73
N MET A 501 22.58 1.73 11.29
CA MET A 501 22.26 0.37 11.67
C MET A 501 23.34 -0.53 11.09
N ILE A 502 24.06 -1.22 11.93
CA ILE A 502 25.10 -2.17 11.52
C ILE A 502 24.52 -3.09 10.44
N LYS A 503 25.09 -3.02 9.23
CA LYS A 503 24.71 -3.76 8.02
C LYS A 503 23.44 -3.30 7.28
N ARG A 504 22.79 -2.18 7.63
CA ARG A 504 21.53 -1.78 6.95
C ARG A 504 21.54 -0.36 6.38
N GLY A 505 22.31 0.56 6.92
CA GLY A 505 22.34 1.94 6.45
C GLY A 505 23.52 2.22 5.52
N GLY A 506 23.26 2.93 4.45
CA GLY A 506 24.22 3.48 3.51
C GLY A 506 24.44 4.98 3.74
N THR A 507 25.11 5.63 2.80
CA THR A 507 25.45 7.05 2.82
C THR A 507 24.96 7.79 1.57
N SER A 508 23.97 7.25 0.87
CA SER A 508 23.41 7.76 -0.37
C SER A 508 24.46 7.92 -1.50
N ARG A 509 25.28 6.90 -1.68
CA ARG A 509 26.33 6.84 -2.69
C ARG A 509 26.23 5.61 -3.59
N GLU A 510 26.99 5.61 -4.68
CA GLU A 510 27.00 4.53 -5.67
C GLU A 510 25.62 4.32 -6.32
N ASN A 511 24.75 5.36 -6.26
CA ASN A 511 23.45 5.34 -6.93
C ASN A 511 23.61 5.76 -8.39
N LYS A 512 22.74 5.23 -9.25
CA LYS A 512 22.77 5.44 -10.70
C LYS A 512 21.43 5.94 -11.19
N PHE A 513 21.44 7.09 -11.88
CA PHE A 513 20.23 7.74 -12.37
C PHE A 513 20.38 8.01 -13.87
N PHE A 514 19.74 7.17 -14.69
CA PHE A 514 19.91 7.24 -16.14
C PHE A 514 18.58 7.39 -16.86
N ASN A 515 18.57 8.29 -17.84
CA ASN A 515 17.48 8.42 -18.82
C ASN A 515 16.10 8.69 -18.19
N ASN A 516 16.02 9.31 -17.02
CA ASN A 516 14.74 9.70 -16.44
C ASN A 516 14.24 11.00 -17.07
N LEU A 517 12.93 11.20 -17.05
CA LEU A 517 12.28 12.44 -17.47
C LEU A 517 11.65 13.14 -16.29
N PHE A 518 12.12 14.34 -15.98
CA PHE A 518 11.59 15.19 -14.91
C PHE A 518 10.70 16.28 -15.48
N TYR A 519 9.53 16.48 -14.89
CA TYR A 519 8.54 17.44 -15.37
C TYR A 519 7.89 18.20 -14.21
N GLN A 520 7.98 19.55 -14.24
CA GLN A 520 7.34 20.42 -13.24
C GLN A 520 7.55 19.99 -11.77
N CYS A 521 8.79 19.73 -11.37
CA CYS A 521 9.15 19.53 -9.98
C CYS A 521 9.45 20.89 -9.33
N GLY A 522 8.84 21.17 -8.18
CA GLY A 522 8.71 22.52 -7.64
C GLY A 522 10.02 23.21 -7.27
N GLU A 523 10.82 22.64 -6.38
CA GLU A 523 12.09 23.24 -5.93
C GLU A 523 13.28 22.78 -6.76
N ALA A 524 13.31 21.50 -7.14
CA ALA A 524 14.37 20.93 -7.95
C ALA A 524 13.91 19.65 -8.66
N ALA A 525 14.56 19.26 -9.73
CA ALA A 525 14.42 17.93 -10.29
C ALA A 525 15.11 16.90 -9.39
N ILE A 526 16.37 17.18 -9.01
CA ILE A 526 17.22 16.28 -8.22
C ILE A 526 17.90 17.05 -7.09
N ILE A 527 17.87 16.49 -5.89
CA ILE A 527 18.61 16.94 -4.71
C ILE A 527 19.41 15.74 -4.17
N LEU A 528 20.73 15.82 -4.19
CA LEU A 528 21.59 14.71 -3.72
C LEU A 528 22.89 15.21 -3.11
N PRO A 529 23.58 14.38 -2.30
CA PRO A 529 24.96 14.62 -1.92
C PRO A 529 25.90 14.29 -3.10
N ASN A 530 26.96 15.07 -3.26
CA ASN A 530 28.00 14.75 -4.22
C ASN A 530 28.92 13.65 -3.65
N GLN A 531 28.48 12.40 -3.71
CA GLN A 531 29.17 11.26 -3.12
C GLN A 531 29.13 10.04 -4.06
N HIS A 532 30.02 10.00 -5.04
CA HIS A 532 30.18 8.82 -5.90
C HIS A 532 28.87 8.31 -6.51
N ASN A 533 27.97 9.23 -6.89
CA ASN A 533 26.75 8.89 -7.65
C ASN A 533 27.03 9.10 -9.14
N GLU A 534 26.31 8.40 -10.00
CA GLU A 534 26.41 8.48 -11.45
C GLU A 534 25.06 8.91 -12.04
N LEU A 535 25.09 9.95 -12.86
CA LEU A 535 23.91 10.47 -13.55
C LEU A 535 24.24 10.73 -15.01
N ASP A 536 23.39 10.25 -15.93
CA ASP A 536 23.51 10.62 -17.34
C ASP A 536 22.20 10.43 -18.12
N GLY A 537 22.02 11.22 -19.16
CA GLY A 537 20.92 11.09 -20.11
C GLY A 537 19.55 11.50 -19.57
N ASN A 538 19.47 12.15 -18.41
CA ASN A 538 18.20 12.62 -17.88
C ASN A 538 17.70 13.85 -18.67
N ALA A 539 16.37 13.97 -18.80
CA ALA A 539 15.72 15.08 -19.46
C ALA A 539 14.89 15.90 -18.47
N TYR A 540 14.90 17.21 -18.65
CA TYR A 540 14.29 18.17 -17.75
C TYR A 540 13.34 19.09 -18.50
N SER A 541 12.11 19.22 -18.02
CA SER A 541 11.11 20.09 -18.65
C SER A 541 10.31 20.88 -17.63
N GLN A 542 10.14 22.16 -17.90
CA GLN A 542 9.32 23.09 -17.12
C GLN A 542 9.62 23.10 -15.62
N MET A 543 10.90 23.19 -15.25
CA MET A 543 11.32 23.28 -13.85
C MET A 543 11.10 24.69 -13.27
N PRO A 544 10.14 24.92 -12.36
CA PRO A 544 9.85 26.26 -11.84
C PRO A 544 10.90 26.78 -10.86
N GLY A 545 11.64 25.88 -10.20
CA GLY A 545 12.74 26.20 -9.27
C GLY A 545 14.11 25.98 -9.89
N GLY A 546 15.16 25.90 -9.07
CA GLY A 546 16.48 25.46 -9.53
C GLY A 546 16.43 24.01 -9.99
N TYR A 547 17.12 23.68 -11.06
CA TYR A 547 17.04 22.33 -11.61
C TYR A 547 17.62 21.26 -10.70
N LEU A 548 18.76 21.57 -10.06
CA LEU A 548 19.63 20.56 -9.48
C LEU A 548 20.28 21.12 -8.23
N ARG A 549 20.33 20.33 -7.18
CA ARG A 549 20.92 20.74 -5.91
C ARG A 549 21.92 19.73 -5.38
N VAL A 550 23.09 20.21 -4.98
CA VAL A 550 24.09 19.44 -4.24
C VAL A 550 24.05 19.86 -2.78
N MET A 551 23.66 18.95 -1.90
CA MET A 551 23.52 19.22 -0.47
C MET A 551 24.86 19.21 0.28
N TYR A 552 25.79 18.39 -0.16
CA TYR A 552 27.09 18.21 0.51
C TYR A 552 28.22 18.20 -0.51
N PRO A 553 29.37 18.79 -0.20
CA PRO A 553 29.63 19.54 1.05
C PRO A 553 28.84 20.84 1.13
N GLU A 554 28.58 21.30 2.33
CA GLU A 554 27.97 22.62 2.56
C GLU A 554 28.91 23.76 2.08
N PRO A 555 28.33 24.91 1.63
CA PRO A 555 26.90 25.21 1.54
C PRO A 555 26.22 24.49 0.37
N GLU A 556 24.89 24.27 0.50
CA GLU A 556 24.08 23.74 -0.58
C GLU A 556 24.23 24.58 -1.86
N MET A 557 24.43 23.91 -2.98
CA MET A 557 24.57 24.54 -4.29
C MET A 557 23.34 24.29 -5.14
N CYS A 558 22.74 25.36 -5.68
CA CYS A 558 21.71 25.27 -6.70
C CYS A 558 22.34 25.51 -8.08
N LEU A 559 22.22 24.57 -8.98
CA LEU A 559 22.90 24.54 -10.26
C LEU A 559 21.90 24.49 -11.42
N ASP A 560 22.21 25.19 -12.52
CA ASP A 560 21.61 24.92 -13.82
C ASP A 560 22.24 23.67 -14.45
N LEU A 561 21.66 23.19 -15.53
CA LEU A 561 22.14 21.97 -16.18
C LEU A 561 23.57 22.10 -16.67
N GLN A 562 23.96 23.26 -17.25
CA GLN A 562 25.32 23.47 -17.73
C GLN A 562 26.34 23.39 -16.60
N THR A 563 26.11 24.09 -15.50
CA THR A 563 27.00 24.06 -14.32
C THR A 563 27.07 22.66 -13.70
N TRP A 564 25.94 21.93 -13.66
CA TRP A 564 25.86 20.55 -13.23
C TRP A 564 26.74 19.62 -14.06
N GLN A 565 26.71 19.78 -15.38
CA GLN A 565 27.54 19.04 -16.32
C GLN A 565 29.03 19.36 -16.18
N GLU A 566 29.36 20.66 -16.13
CA GLU A 566 30.74 21.13 -16.10
C GLU A 566 31.41 20.94 -14.73
N PHE A 567 30.68 21.18 -13.64
CA PHE A 567 31.25 21.20 -12.29
C PHE A 567 31.15 19.85 -11.59
N CYS A 568 30.01 19.15 -11.71
CA CYS A 568 29.77 17.88 -11.02
C CYS A 568 30.09 16.66 -11.88
N ASP A 569 30.36 16.84 -13.16
CA ASP A 569 30.56 15.76 -14.15
C ASP A 569 29.34 14.85 -14.31
N PHE A 570 28.13 15.36 -14.01
CA PHE A 570 26.84 14.66 -14.08
C PHE A 570 26.08 15.03 -15.36
N ASP A 571 25.23 14.13 -15.86
CA ASP A 571 24.30 14.34 -16.97
C ASP A 571 24.95 14.92 -18.24
N LYS A 572 26.09 14.40 -18.65
CA LYS A 572 26.80 14.90 -19.84
C LYS A 572 25.97 14.85 -21.11
N THR A 573 25.11 13.87 -21.23
CA THR A 573 24.15 13.73 -22.34
C THR A 573 22.73 14.15 -21.94
N GLY A 574 22.55 14.67 -20.73
CA GLY A 574 21.29 15.22 -20.26
C GLY A 574 20.88 16.49 -21.02
N CYS A 575 19.59 16.77 -21.05
CA CYS A 575 19.05 17.88 -21.81
C CYS A 575 17.86 18.56 -21.17
N GLU A 576 17.68 19.83 -21.51
CA GLU A 576 16.41 20.53 -21.37
C GLU A 576 15.51 20.23 -22.57
N CYS A 577 14.21 20.06 -22.33
CA CYS A 577 13.25 19.80 -23.39
C CYS A 577 11.94 20.56 -23.17
N ASP A 578 11.26 20.87 -24.27
CA ASP A 578 9.97 21.57 -24.24
C ASP A 578 8.82 20.56 -24.39
N LEU A 579 8.24 20.18 -23.26
CA LEU A 579 7.14 19.24 -23.18
C LEU A 579 5.93 19.86 -22.48
N GLU A 580 4.74 19.41 -22.87
CA GLU A 580 3.50 19.54 -22.08
C GLU A 580 2.96 18.15 -21.84
N ILE A 581 2.71 17.82 -20.59
CA ILE A 581 2.17 16.51 -20.18
C ILE A 581 0.94 16.74 -19.30
N GLU A 582 -0.16 16.09 -19.68
CA GLU A 582 -1.39 16.03 -18.88
C GLU A 582 -1.77 14.57 -18.67
N ILE A 583 -2.02 14.20 -17.42
CA ILE A 583 -2.49 12.85 -17.06
C ILE A 583 -3.89 12.95 -16.46
N ASN A 584 -4.81 12.15 -17.01
CA ASN A 584 -6.12 11.90 -16.43
C ASN A 584 -6.04 10.60 -15.62
N SER A 585 -6.13 10.72 -14.29
CA SER A 585 -6.01 9.59 -13.37
C SER A 585 -7.27 8.70 -13.30
N GLU A 586 -8.42 9.19 -13.78
CA GLU A 586 -9.65 8.39 -13.84
C GLU A 586 -9.64 7.50 -15.09
N ASP A 587 -9.34 8.10 -16.26
CA ASP A 587 -9.30 7.40 -17.54
C ASP A 587 -7.98 6.65 -17.77
N LEU A 588 -6.97 6.89 -16.95
CA LEU A 588 -5.61 6.37 -17.09
C LEU A 588 -5.02 6.68 -18.46
N THR A 589 -5.16 7.94 -18.88
CA THR A 589 -4.62 8.44 -20.15
C THR A 589 -3.63 9.56 -19.93
N MET A 590 -2.66 9.66 -20.81
CA MET A 590 -1.66 10.73 -20.83
C MET A 590 -1.62 11.38 -22.19
N ASP A 591 -1.81 12.68 -22.23
CA ASP A 591 -1.61 13.52 -23.40
C ASP A 591 -0.23 14.19 -23.30
N VAL A 592 0.56 14.06 -24.36
CA VAL A 592 1.91 14.63 -24.45
C VAL A 592 2.00 15.51 -25.69
N THR A 593 2.53 16.70 -25.53
CA THR A 593 2.92 17.59 -26.64
C THR A 593 4.41 17.89 -26.54
N ILE A 594 5.16 17.55 -27.59
CA ILE A 594 6.61 17.78 -27.65
C ILE A 594 6.90 18.84 -28.69
N ARG A 595 7.54 19.92 -28.27
CA ARG A 595 8.02 20.97 -29.15
C ARG A 595 9.53 20.82 -29.36
N GLY A 596 9.93 20.54 -30.60
CA GLY A 596 11.31 20.24 -30.93
C GLY A 596 11.62 18.74 -30.95
N GLU A 597 12.90 18.40 -30.93
CA GLU A 597 13.38 17.02 -30.92
C GLU A 597 13.85 16.62 -29.51
N LEU A 598 13.47 15.44 -29.05
CA LEU A 598 14.06 14.85 -27.85
C LEU A 598 15.40 14.21 -28.24
N PRO A 599 16.48 14.52 -27.52
CA PRO A 599 17.75 13.88 -27.74
C PRO A 599 17.69 12.37 -27.55
N SER A 600 18.43 11.67 -28.39
CA SER A 600 18.60 10.25 -28.28
C SER A 600 19.69 9.93 -27.24
N VAL A 601 19.40 9.10 -26.27
CA VAL A 601 20.33 8.64 -25.24
C VAL A 601 20.59 7.14 -25.40
N ASN A 602 21.69 6.64 -24.88
CA ASN A 602 21.98 5.21 -24.90
C ASN A 602 21.03 4.47 -23.94
N SER A 603 20.52 3.33 -24.39
CA SER A 603 19.76 2.43 -23.52
C SER A 603 20.63 1.92 -22.37
N ASP A 604 20.04 1.77 -21.19
CA ASP A 604 20.72 1.17 -20.05
C ASP A 604 20.95 -0.33 -20.29
N GLU A 605 22.09 -0.85 -19.88
CA GLU A 605 22.49 -2.24 -20.11
C GLU A 605 21.59 -3.28 -19.42
N LYS A 606 20.91 -2.89 -18.32
CA LYS A 606 20.02 -3.75 -17.52
C LYS A 606 18.55 -3.57 -17.85
N VAL A 607 18.18 -2.47 -18.54
CA VAL A 607 16.79 -2.13 -18.86
C VAL A 607 16.58 -2.08 -20.37
N CYS A 608 16.30 -3.24 -20.94
CA CYS A 608 16.12 -3.43 -22.38
C CYS A 608 14.66 -3.32 -22.85
N ASN A 609 13.77 -2.72 -22.05
CA ASN A 609 12.36 -2.53 -22.37
C ASN A 609 11.90 -1.12 -22.00
N ASP A 610 10.78 -0.71 -22.59
CA ASP A 610 10.05 0.49 -22.17
C ASP A 610 8.88 0.15 -21.24
N TYR A 611 8.08 1.17 -20.88
CA TYR A 611 6.90 1.03 -20.03
C TYR A 611 5.92 -0.04 -20.52
N PHE A 612 5.76 -0.15 -21.82
CA PHE A 612 4.85 -1.10 -22.47
C PHE A 612 5.47 -2.51 -22.65
N GLY A 613 6.67 -2.74 -22.12
CA GLY A 613 7.38 -4.00 -22.29
C GLY A 613 8.02 -4.18 -23.68
N THR A 614 7.97 -3.15 -24.52
CA THR A 614 8.58 -3.18 -25.87
C THR A 614 10.09 -3.22 -25.74
N LYS A 615 10.72 -4.16 -26.44
CA LYS A 615 12.19 -4.25 -26.47
C LYS A 615 12.80 -2.99 -27.09
N VAL A 616 13.81 -2.47 -26.43
CA VAL A 616 14.56 -1.30 -26.85
C VAL A 616 16.04 -1.66 -26.95
N ASP A 617 16.57 -1.63 -28.16
CA ASP A 617 17.99 -1.92 -28.43
C ASP A 617 18.70 -0.62 -28.88
N GLY A 618 19.86 -0.36 -28.30
CA GLY A 618 20.75 0.74 -28.70
C GLY A 618 20.37 2.08 -28.09
N THR A 619 19.61 2.91 -28.78
CA THR A 619 19.27 4.27 -28.32
C THR A 619 17.76 4.45 -28.13
N ARG A 620 17.41 5.37 -27.25
CA ARG A 620 16.03 5.74 -26.90
C ARG A 620 15.94 7.21 -26.52
N VAL A 621 14.74 7.74 -26.31
CA VAL A 621 14.54 9.01 -25.62
C VAL A 621 14.43 8.78 -24.11
N ALA A 622 14.74 9.78 -23.31
CA ALA A 622 14.57 9.73 -21.85
C ALA A 622 13.10 9.54 -21.44
N GLY A 623 12.89 8.91 -20.29
CA GLY A 623 11.57 8.59 -19.77
C GLY A 623 11.09 7.18 -20.16
N PRO A 624 9.88 6.77 -19.70
CA PRO A 624 9.43 5.38 -19.80
C PRO A 624 9.00 4.96 -21.23
N PHE A 625 8.79 5.89 -22.13
CA PHE A 625 8.25 5.64 -23.47
C PHE A 625 9.33 5.79 -24.55
N SER A 626 9.86 4.71 -25.04
CA SER A 626 10.99 4.72 -25.99
C SER A 626 10.67 5.32 -27.36
N GLY A 627 9.41 5.34 -27.74
CA GLY A 627 8.95 5.71 -29.08
C GLY A 627 8.28 7.08 -29.20
N ILE A 628 8.38 7.95 -28.19
CA ILE A 628 7.80 9.29 -28.25
C ILE A 628 8.53 10.13 -29.32
N LYS A 629 7.74 10.80 -30.17
CA LYS A 629 8.22 11.67 -31.24
C LYS A 629 7.68 13.08 -31.06
N SER A 630 8.34 14.06 -31.72
CA SER A 630 7.85 15.43 -31.81
C SER A 630 6.38 15.49 -32.27
N GLY A 631 5.63 16.42 -31.69
CA GLY A 631 4.20 16.62 -31.94
C GLY A 631 3.32 16.18 -30.76
N LYS A 632 2.06 15.88 -31.05
CA LYS A 632 1.08 15.45 -30.05
C LYS A 632 0.89 13.94 -30.09
N ALA A 633 0.84 13.33 -28.92
CA ALA A 633 0.55 11.92 -28.75
C ALA A 633 -0.35 11.70 -27.53
N ARG A 634 -1.18 10.65 -27.57
CA ARG A 634 -1.99 10.20 -26.46
C ARG A 634 -1.70 8.73 -26.17
N PHE A 635 -1.51 8.42 -24.90
CA PHE A 635 -1.19 7.08 -24.42
C PHE A 635 -2.26 6.61 -23.43
N ASN A 636 -2.65 5.34 -23.51
CA ASN A 636 -3.27 4.65 -22.38
C ASN A 636 -2.12 4.22 -21.46
N ILE A 637 -2.14 4.67 -20.23
CA ILE A 637 -1.07 4.40 -19.24
C ILE A 637 -1.48 3.39 -18.18
N ASP A 638 -2.60 2.68 -18.37
CA ASP A 638 -2.98 1.56 -17.49
C ASP A 638 -1.98 0.40 -17.67
N PRO A 639 -1.07 0.18 -16.71
CA PRO A 639 -0.02 -0.81 -16.88
C PRO A 639 -0.56 -2.25 -16.87
N ARG A 640 -1.76 -2.48 -16.34
CA ARG A 640 -2.39 -3.80 -16.24
C ARG A 640 -2.83 -4.33 -17.61
N LYS A 641 -3.07 -3.46 -18.57
CA LYS A 641 -3.43 -3.82 -19.94
C LYS A 641 -2.26 -4.34 -20.78
N LEU A 642 -1.05 -4.25 -20.25
CA LEU A 642 0.16 -4.73 -20.91
C LEU A 642 0.36 -6.24 -20.78
N SER A 643 -0.43 -6.89 -19.93
CA SER A 643 -0.39 -8.34 -19.69
C SER A 643 -1.39 -9.15 -20.52
N SER A 644 -2.19 -8.49 -21.37
CA SER A 644 -3.25 -9.12 -22.20
C SER A 644 -2.78 -9.47 -23.60
#